data_b9a3feaf6dd8c1a747f5eb3a43149658
#
_entry.id   b9a3feaf6dd8c1a747f5eb3a43149658
#
_cell.length_a   1.000
_cell.length_b   1.000
_cell.length_c   1.000
_cell.angle_alpha   90.00
_cell.angle_beta   90.00
_cell.angle_gamma   90.00
#
_symmetry.space_group_name_H-M   'P 1'
#
loop_
_entity.id
_entity.type
_entity.pdbx_description
1 polymer ?
#
loop_
_entity_poly.entity_id
_entity_poly.type
_entity_poly.pdbx_seq_one_letter_code
_entity_poly.pdbx_strand_id
1 'polypeptide(L)'
;MRPGGGAQALTSTAHGAAGEREEGPADGQAPLFAAPAASVPAAAENATASPDRPDAVRGPGLRTTAGFEVVSELPVASVRLVGVLPHLDRPFEYAVTPDTAAAGPGMRVRVRFSGKDTEGIVLERRAEPTTDRALAPLHRLVSDDVVVPPTMMRVCEDVAERSAGTIGDVLRLALPPRHARAEKADRAAAEKEEAAAAEAEAAEDLESTESADDAEPAATTDAAETGHDEQTVPAADPSAEAPVAPRHADRYPGLAAMLSRAGSAEGPVPRASLVLDPVDPWTAIAAESIAALGPDRGALVIAPDQRDVARLSRVLTERGIAHEVLAGTEGLEKRYRTFRRILRGATRVVLGSRSAAFAPVQDLALVICWDEADDLLEEPRAPYPHTRTVLQCRSAEERCALLFLAASESVTMRALTDAGYLARLDPVPAPVTAVRPRIVAMDQYLRDREGPSGRSRLPQEAMRVLRNGLQGGPVLVQVPRTGYAPAIACTFCGTRARCPECAAPLSQRGRNGPLHCTVCGRREDGYRCPECDRTHVRAMVIGSTRTAEELHRAFPDAPLKVAGGAHGPLEDDAVPEHGIVVVTPGAEPAPPGRYSACLLLDADAMLGRAAFDADVEAVRRWRGAISLVRTAEEGGEVLVVGTSTLPAIRDLVAHRSALFLDRVLEDRRELDLPPFRRVAEVVGEREACRGFLETTELPDGTEVLGPVDLEGPDQAGRARAVLRIEPRRSRELAAALRSGVAARSARKDRGSLRVRLDPPDVF
;
A
#
# COMPACT_ATOMS: atom_id res chain seq x y z
N MET A 1 70.66 -12.02 10.38
CA MET A 1 71.24 -12.48 9.10
C MET A 1 70.28 -12.10 7.99
N ARG A 2 70.60 -11.10 7.24
CA ARG A 2 70.05 -10.84 5.88
C ARG A 2 70.92 -11.65 4.90
N PRO A 3 70.56 -11.91 3.64
CA PRO A 3 70.08 -10.99 2.60
C PRO A 3 68.95 -11.60 1.75
N GLY A 4 68.24 -10.98 0.79
CA GLY A 4 68.40 -9.79 -0.04
C GLY A 4 67.92 -10.05 -1.45
N GLY A 5 67.34 -9.05 -2.09
CA GLY A 5 67.23 -8.84 -3.51
C GLY A 5 65.92 -9.36 -4.20
N GLY A 6 65.24 -8.67 -5.11
CA GLY A 6 65.51 -7.42 -5.79
C GLY A 6 64.30 -7.06 -6.65
N ALA A 7 64.13 -5.78 -6.84
CA ALA A 7 63.15 -5.16 -7.70
C ALA A 7 63.57 -5.23 -9.18
N GLN A 8 62.58 -5.27 -10.09
CA GLN A 8 62.78 -4.69 -11.41
C GLN A 8 61.48 -4.05 -11.92
N ALA A 9 61.55 -2.75 -12.03
CA ALA A 9 60.66 -1.91 -12.81
C ALA A 9 61.06 -1.96 -14.30
N LEU A 10 60.11 -1.94 -15.22
CA LEU A 10 60.37 -1.53 -16.60
C LEU A 10 59.25 -0.57 -17.06
N THR A 11 59.67 0.65 -17.26
CA THR A 11 59.04 1.72 -18.00
C THR A 11 59.26 1.51 -19.50
N SER A 12 58.26 1.83 -20.36
CA SER A 12 58.50 2.50 -21.66
C SER A 12 57.16 2.78 -22.39
N THR A 13 56.75 4.03 -22.46
CA THR A 13 56.61 4.95 -23.59
C THR A 13 55.68 4.60 -24.75
N ALA A 14 54.69 5.45 -24.84
CA ALA A 14 53.88 6.12 -25.85
C ALA A 14 54.19 5.92 -27.37
N HIS A 15 53.06 5.89 -28.15
CA HIS A 15 52.65 6.68 -29.31
C HIS A 15 51.40 6.00 -29.89
N GLY A 16 50.19 6.59 -29.95
CA GLY A 16 49.77 7.69 -30.77
C GLY A 16 49.14 7.19 -32.08
N ALA A 17 47.78 7.13 -32.13
CA ALA A 17 47.02 7.40 -33.37
C ALA A 17 45.53 7.52 -33.03
N ALA A 18 44.94 8.65 -33.34
CA ALA A 18 43.54 8.97 -33.27
C ALA A 18 42.74 8.13 -34.28
N GLY A 19 41.65 7.59 -33.83
CA GLY A 19 40.64 6.97 -34.69
C GLY A 19 39.30 7.19 -33.98
N GLU A 20 38.61 8.23 -34.43
CA GLU A 20 37.20 8.46 -34.04
C GLU A 20 36.38 7.24 -34.47
N ARG A 21 35.82 6.55 -33.50
CA ARG A 21 34.68 5.64 -33.71
C ARG A 21 33.48 6.26 -33.02
N GLU A 22 32.51 6.61 -33.84
CA GLU A 22 31.14 6.87 -33.43
C GLU A 22 30.67 5.70 -32.57
N GLU A 23 30.47 5.92 -31.28
CA GLU A 23 29.71 5.04 -30.39
C GLU A 23 28.22 5.27 -30.68
N GLY A 24 27.63 4.30 -31.42
CA GLY A 24 26.19 4.14 -31.49
C GLY A 24 25.64 3.85 -30.06
N PRO A 25 24.40 4.24 -29.78
CA PRO A 25 23.82 4.08 -28.45
C PRO A 25 23.74 2.60 -28.07
N ALA A 26 24.24 2.27 -26.90
CA ALA A 26 24.15 0.97 -26.28
C ALA A 26 22.69 0.50 -26.21
N ASP A 27 22.50 -0.78 -26.51
CA ASP A 27 21.24 -1.49 -26.53
C ASP A 27 20.37 -1.16 -25.33
N GLY A 28 19.17 -0.65 -25.63
CA GLY A 28 18.18 -0.23 -24.65
C GLY A 28 17.70 -1.37 -23.80
N GLN A 29 17.93 -1.26 -22.52
CA GLN A 29 17.14 -1.98 -21.53
C GLN A 29 15.68 -1.53 -21.67
N ALA A 30 14.82 -2.43 -22.14
CA ALA A 30 13.39 -2.18 -22.16
C ALA A 30 12.91 -1.94 -20.74
N PRO A 31 12.04 -0.94 -20.49
CA PRO A 31 11.57 -0.66 -19.15
C PRO A 31 10.83 -1.87 -18.58
N LEU A 32 11.12 -2.20 -17.33
CA LEU A 32 10.47 -3.26 -16.53
C LEU A 32 8.94 -3.14 -16.50
N PHE A 33 8.40 -2.02 -16.96
CA PHE A 33 6.98 -1.67 -17.00
C PHE A 33 6.67 -0.94 -18.30
N ALA A 34 6.40 -1.68 -19.37
CA ALA A 34 5.96 -1.10 -20.63
C ALA A 34 4.48 -0.72 -20.60
N ALA A 35 4.13 0.47 -21.07
CA ALA A 35 2.76 0.87 -21.32
C ALA A 35 2.16 0.09 -22.52
N PRO A 36 0.85 -0.19 -22.53
CA PRO A 36 0.25 -1.03 -23.55
C PRO A 36 0.10 -0.30 -24.90
N ALA A 37 0.49 -0.97 -25.96
CA ALA A 37 0.01 -0.68 -27.31
C ALA A 37 -1.23 -1.54 -27.59
N ALA A 38 -2.28 -0.90 -28.06
CA ALA A 38 -3.53 -1.56 -28.39
C ALA A 38 -3.39 -2.41 -29.64
N SER A 39 -3.77 -3.68 -29.56
CA SER A 39 -4.34 -4.43 -30.70
C SER A 39 -4.87 -5.79 -30.22
N VAL A 40 -6.13 -6.05 -30.51
CA VAL A 40 -6.83 -7.32 -30.29
C VAL A 40 -6.80 -8.12 -31.57
N PRO A 41 -6.54 -9.43 -31.54
CA PRO A 41 -7.13 -10.35 -32.52
C PRO A 41 -8.08 -11.34 -31.84
N ALA A 42 -9.19 -11.56 -32.52
CA ALA A 42 -10.22 -12.53 -32.19
C ALA A 42 -9.74 -13.97 -32.39
N ALA A 43 -10.13 -14.87 -31.52
CA ALA A 43 -10.05 -16.30 -31.73
C ALA A 43 -11.41 -16.95 -31.46
N ALA A 44 -11.80 -17.79 -32.40
CA ALA A 44 -13.10 -18.40 -32.55
C ALA A 44 -13.18 -19.82 -31.93
N GLU A 45 -14.43 -20.16 -31.59
CA GLU A 45 -15.10 -21.46 -31.70
C GLU A 45 -14.61 -22.69 -30.91
N ASN A 46 -15.44 -23.17 -29.98
CA ASN A 46 -16.28 -24.37 -30.12
C ASN A 46 -16.99 -24.74 -28.81
N ALA A 47 -18.30 -24.81 -28.83
CA ALA A 47 -19.08 -25.53 -27.81
C ALA A 47 -20.39 -26.05 -28.39
N THR A 48 -20.57 -27.34 -28.28
CA THR A 48 -21.66 -28.20 -28.71
C THR A 48 -23.02 -27.84 -28.13
N ALA A 49 -24.03 -27.96 -28.94
CA ALA A 49 -25.45 -27.64 -28.72
C ALA A 49 -26.20 -28.80 -28.03
N SER A 50 -27.26 -28.44 -27.30
CA SER A 50 -28.39 -29.31 -26.91
C SER A 50 -29.73 -28.60 -27.13
N PRO A 51 -30.83 -29.28 -27.49
CA PRO A 51 -31.90 -28.70 -28.27
C PRO A 51 -33.17 -28.26 -27.51
N ASP A 52 -33.92 -27.43 -28.19
CA ASP A 52 -35.35 -27.11 -28.15
C ASP A 52 -36.04 -26.53 -26.90
N ARG A 53 -36.44 -25.26 -27.07
CA ARG A 53 -37.66 -24.64 -26.53
C ARG A 53 -38.19 -23.58 -27.50
N PRO A 54 -39.52 -23.35 -27.55
CA PRO A 54 -40.16 -22.64 -28.64
C PRO A 54 -39.96 -21.12 -28.66
N ASP A 55 -39.91 -20.58 -29.85
CA ASP A 55 -39.68 -19.18 -30.22
C ASP A 55 -40.81 -18.26 -29.81
N ALA A 56 -40.46 -17.07 -29.29
CA ALA A 56 -41.34 -15.94 -29.05
C ALA A 56 -40.82 -14.62 -29.62
N VAL A 57 -41.65 -14.01 -30.38
CA VAL A 57 -41.81 -12.62 -30.88
C VAL A 57 -40.58 -11.74 -31.14
N ARG A 58 -40.50 -11.26 -32.40
CA ARG A 58 -39.45 -10.51 -33.05
C ARG A 58 -39.59 -8.99 -32.90
N GLY A 59 -38.58 -8.30 -32.41
CA GLY A 59 -38.11 -7.02 -32.91
C GLY A 59 -37.13 -7.28 -34.07
N PRO A 60 -36.74 -6.33 -34.88
CA PRO A 60 -35.91 -6.57 -36.06
C PRO A 60 -34.53 -7.18 -35.64
N GLY A 61 -34.41 -8.50 -35.83
CA GLY A 61 -33.13 -9.23 -35.66
C GLY A 61 -32.87 -9.83 -34.27
N LEU A 62 -33.54 -9.44 -33.19
CA LEU A 62 -33.26 -9.89 -31.83
C LEU A 62 -34.06 -11.13 -31.46
N ARG A 63 -33.42 -12.22 -31.06
CA ARG A 63 -34.05 -13.41 -30.49
C ARG A 63 -34.11 -13.30 -28.96
N THR A 64 -35.28 -13.48 -28.36
CA THR A 64 -35.50 -13.44 -26.90
C THR A 64 -36.05 -14.74 -26.36
N THR A 65 -35.80 -15.06 -25.07
CA THR A 65 -36.17 -16.35 -24.46
C THR A 65 -37.65 -16.45 -24.04
N ALA A 66 -38.41 -15.35 -24.00
CA ALA A 66 -39.82 -15.29 -23.63
C ALA A 66 -40.45 -14.02 -24.18
N GLY A 67 -41.80 -13.99 -24.25
CA GLY A 67 -42.57 -12.87 -24.77
C GLY A 67 -42.56 -11.67 -23.82
N PHE A 68 -41.50 -10.86 -23.88
CA PHE A 68 -41.41 -9.56 -23.20
C PHE A 68 -41.05 -8.49 -24.24
N GLU A 69 -41.45 -7.26 -23.94
CA GLU A 69 -41.14 -6.10 -24.77
C GLU A 69 -39.66 -5.71 -24.61
N VAL A 70 -39.04 -5.31 -25.72
CA VAL A 70 -37.63 -4.86 -25.77
C VAL A 70 -37.60 -3.43 -26.24
N VAL A 71 -36.75 -2.60 -25.66
CA VAL A 71 -36.59 -1.19 -26.09
C VAL A 71 -36.07 -1.12 -27.53
N SER A 72 -36.46 -0.06 -28.26
CA SER A 72 -36.09 0.13 -29.67
C SER A 72 -34.66 0.59 -29.85
N GLU A 73 -34.11 1.37 -28.91
CA GLU A 73 -32.76 1.88 -28.98
C GLU A 73 -31.81 1.05 -28.12
N LEU A 74 -30.69 0.60 -28.74
CA LEU A 74 -29.62 -0.17 -28.08
C LEU A 74 -30.19 -1.30 -27.17
N PRO A 75 -30.96 -2.25 -27.75
CA PRO A 75 -31.75 -3.23 -26.99
C PRO A 75 -30.90 -4.30 -26.28
N VAL A 76 -29.60 -4.35 -26.53
CA VAL A 76 -28.70 -5.36 -25.96
C VAL A 76 -27.76 -4.72 -24.94
N ALA A 77 -27.73 -5.26 -23.72
CA ALA A 77 -26.78 -4.89 -22.68
C ALA A 77 -25.72 -5.99 -22.52
N SER A 78 -24.46 -5.63 -22.69
CA SER A 78 -23.29 -6.46 -22.34
C SER A 78 -23.00 -6.29 -20.84
N VAL A 79 -23.06 -7.38 -20.08
CA VAL A 79 -22.99 -7.34 -18.61
C VAL A 79 -21.84 -8.20 -18.11
N ARG A 80 -20.98 -7.65 -17.26
CA ARG A 80 -19.96 -8.38 -16.48
C ARG A 80 -20.58 -8.83 -15.16
N LEU A 81 -20.58 -10.13 -14.92
CA LEU A 81 -21.08 -10.70 -13.67
C LEU A 81 -20.07 -10.56 -12.54
N VAL A 82 -20.54 -10.26 -11.33
CA VAL A 82 -19.70 -10.11 -10.13
C VAL A 82 -19.79 -11.39 -9.29
N GLY A 83 -18.64 -11.89 -8.82
CA GLY A 83 -18.57 -13.05 -7.93
C GLY A 83 -18.95 -14.38 -8.58
N VAL A 84 -18.71 -14.55 -9.88
CA VAL A 84 -18.89 -15.80 -10.61
C VAL A 84 -17.62 -16.66 -10.60
N LEU A 85 -17.74 -17.91 -11.02
CA LEU A 85 -16.60 -18.81 -11.14
C LEU A 85 -15.61 -18.34 -12.23
N PRO A 86 -14.32 -18.60 -12.10
CA PRO A 86 -13.29 -18.09 -13.01
C PRO A 86 -13.53 -18.37 -14.49
N HIS A 87 -14.07 -19.53 -14.87
CA HIS A 87 -14.39 -19.85 -16.27
C HIS A 87 -15.58 -19.06 -16.85
N LEU A 88 -16.31 -18.35 -16.00
CA LEU A 88 -17.46 -17.49 -16.36
C LEU A 88 -17.08 -16.00 -16.35
N ASP A 89 -15.79 -15.66 -16.20
CA ASP A 89 -15.30 -14.28 -16.23
C ASP A 89 -15.23 -13.73 -17.66
N ARG A 90 -16.40 -13.56 -18.27
CA ARG A 90 -16.61 -12.95 -19.59
C ARG A 90 -17.87 -12.13 -19.59
N PRO A 91 -18.06 -11.21 -20.54
CA PRO A 91 -19.35 -10.55 -20.71
C PRO A 91 -20.45 -11.51 -21.14
N PHE A 92 -21.67 -11.23 -20.66
CA PHE A 92 -22.88 -11.91 -21.08
C PHE A 92 -23.90 -10.88 -21.59
N GLU A 93 -24.60 -11.22 -22.67
CA GLU A 93 -25.60 -10.35 -23.28
C GLU A 93 -26.99 -10.62 -22.76
N TYR A 94 -27.73 -9.53 -22.50
CA TYR A 94 -29.09 -9.53 -22.01
C TYR A 94 -29.94 -8.53 -22.80
N ALA A 95 -31.21 -8.82 -22.99
CA ALA A 95 -32.18 -7.89 -23.61
C ALA A 95 -32.60 -6.83 -22.60
N VAL A 96 -32.68 -5.58 -23.04
CA VAL A 96 -33.13 -4.45 -22.23
C VAL A 96 -34.64 -4.25 -22.44
N THR A 97 -35.38 -4.26 -21.34
CA THR A 97 -36.82 -4.06 -21.30
C THR A 97 -37.15 -2.60 -20.97
N PRO A 98 -38.41 -2.14 -21.18
CA PRO A 98 -38.82 -0.80 -20.77
C PRO A 98 -38.51 -0.49 -19.29
N ASP A 99 -38.72 -1.46 -18.39
CA ASP A 99 -38.42 -1.31 -16.95
C ASP A 99 -36.90 -1.16 -16.64
N THR A 100 -36.05 -1.55 -17.57
CA THR A 100 -34.57 -1.46 -17.43
C THR A 100 -33.93 -0.54 -18.47
N ALA A 101 -34.75 0.30 -19.15
CA ALA A 101 -34.30 1.19 -20.22
C ALA A 101 -33.20 2.14 -19.80
N ALA A 102 -33.21 2.58 -18.54
CA ALA A 102 -32.19 3.45 -17.95
C ALA A 102 -30.87 2.75 -17.65
N ALA A 103 -30.75 1.40 -17.76
CA ALA A 103 -29.53 0.68 -17.49
C ALA A 103 -28.44 1.04 -18.52
N GLY A 104 -27.46 1.82 -18.12
CA GLY A 104 -26.32 2.29 -18.92
C GLY A 104 -24.97 1.73 -18.45
N PRO A 105 -23.89 1.99 -19.22
CA PRO A 105 -22.54 1.57 -18.86
C PRO A 105 -22.15 2.01 -17.45
N GLY A 106 -21.47 1.11 -16.70
CA GLY A 106 -21.06 1.32 -15.33
C GLY A 106 -22.14 1.18 -14.27
N MET A 107 -23.38 1.00 -14.68
CA MET A 107 -24.50 0.83 -13.75
C MET A 107 -24.62 -0.60 -13.26
N ARG A 108 -25.12 -0.75 -12.02
CA ARG A 108 -25.33 -2.03 -11.34
C ARG A 108 -26.69 -2.61 -11.67
N VAL A 109 -26.71 -3.84 -12.15
CA VAL A 109 -27.93 -4.56 -12.54
C VAL A 109 -28.03 -5.92 -11.85
N ARG A 110 -29.22 -6.49 -11.82
CA ARG A 110 -29.45 -7.89 -11.51
C ARG A 110 -29.86 -8.63 -12.77
N VAL A 111 -29.33 -9.83 -12.91
CA VAL A 111 -29.63 -10.74 -14.03
C VAL A 111 -29.93 -12.15 -13.51
N ARG A 112 -30.69 -12.91 -14.25
CA ARG A 112 -30.85 -14.35 -14.00
C ARG A 112 -29.76 -15.11 -14.71
N PHE A 113 -28.85 -15.70 -13.93
CA PHE A 113 -27.75 -16.51 -14.44
C PHE A 113 -27.77 -17.92 -13.81
N SER A 114 -27.90 -18.96 -14.64
CA SER A 114 -28.03 -20.35 -14.18
C SER A 114 -29.12 -20.54 -13.09
N GLY A 115 -30.24 -19.86 -13.24
CA GLY A 115 -31.36 -19.90 -12.29
C GLY A 115 -31.21 -19.07 -11.02
N LYS A 116 -30.05 -18.42 -10.81
CA LYS A 116 -29.76 -17.58 -9.66
C LYS A 116 -29.85 -16.09 -10.02
N ASP A 117 -30.28 -15.28 -9.06
CA ASP A 117 -30.24 -13.82 -9.15
C ASP A 117 -28.80 -13.36 -8.88
N THR A 118 -28.13 -12.86 -9.93
CA THR A 118 -26.69 -12.52 -9.90
C THR A 118 -26.51 -11.03 -10.15
N GLU A 119 -25.58 -10.43 -9.45
CA GLU A 119 -25.19 -9.04 -9.65
C GLU A 119 -24.25 -8.91 -10.86
N GLY A 120 -24.45 -7.84 -11.64
CA GLY A 120 -23.59 -7.52 -12.75
C GLY A 120 -23.46 -6.01 -12.96
N ILE A 121 -22.44 -5.64 -13.73
CA ILE A 121 -22.18 -4.27 -14.18
C ILE A 121 -22.37 -4.24 -15.69
N VAL A 122 -23.17 -3.28 -16.17
CA VAL A 122 -23.33 -3.03 -17.62
C VAL A 122 -22.02 -2.47 -18.15
N LEU A 123 -21.46 -3.10 -19.18
CA LEU A 123 -20.26 -2.62 -19.84
C LEU A 123 -20.61 -1.63 -20.97
N GLU A 124 -21.59 -2.01 -21.77
CA GLU A 124 -22.06 -1.22 -22.90
C GLU A 124 -23.47 -1.61 -23.33
N ARG A 125 -24.08 -0.75 -24.14
CA ARG A 125 -25.35 -1.00 -24.83
C ARG A 125 -25.08 -1.08 -26.33
N ARG A 126 -25.73 -2.02 -27.02
CA ARG A 126 -25.56 -2.29 -28.44
C ARG A 126 -26.88 -2.39 -29.16
N ALA A 127 -26.88 -2.10 -30.46
CA ALA A 127 -28.05 -2.29 -31.31
C ALA A 127 -28.30 -3.76 -31.64
N GLU A 128 -27.21 -4.56 -31.79
CA GLU A 128 -27.28 -5.97 -32.18
C GLU A 128 -26.50 -6.85 -31.23
N PRO A 129 -26.95 -8.09 -30.98
CA PRO A 129 -26.20 -9.07 -30.19
C PRO A 129 -24.99 -9.61 -30.97
N THR A 130 -23.97 -10.04 -30.24
CA THR A 130 -22.83 -10.79 -30.81
C THR A 130 -23.06 -12.30 -30.75
N THR A 131 -24.12 -12.75 -30.08
CA THR A 131 -24.47 -14.17 -29.95
C THR A 131 -25.72 -14.51 -30.75
N ASP A 132 -25.75 -15.70 -31.35
CA ASP A 132 -26.94 -16.24 -32.01
C ASP A 132 -27.99 -16.82 -31.03
N ARG A 133 -27.66 -16.81 -29.72
CA ARG A 133 -28.53 -17.33 -28.66
C ARG A 133 -29.66 -16.33 -28.36
N ALA A 134 -30.83 -16.89 -28.01
CA ALA A 134 -31.89 -16.05 -27.51
C ALA A 134 -31.50 -15.37 -26.19
N LEU A 135 -31.69 -14.05 -26.09
CA LEU A 135 -31.32 -13.25 -24.95
C LEU A 135 -32.40 -13.32 -23.84
N ALA A 136 -31.94 -13.51 -22.60
CA ALA A 136 -32.78 -13.32 -21.43
C ALA A 136 -32.91 -11.82 -21.11
N PRO A 137 -34.03 -11.37 -20.45
CA PRO A 137 -34.14 -9.97 -20.07
C PRO A 137 -33.18 -9.61 -18.93
N LEU A 138 -32.76 -8.35 -18.88
CA LEU A 138 -32.24 -7.76 -17.63
C LEU A 138 -33.34 -7.88 -16.56
N HIS A 139 -32.98 -8.43 -15.39
CA HIS A 139 -33.99 -8.67 -14.36
C HIS A 139 -34.43 -7.36 -13.70
N ARG A 140 -33.52 -6.48 -13.35
CA ARG A 140 -33.78 -5.13 -12.83
C ARG A 140 -32.54 -4.25 -12.78
N LEU A 141 -32.72 -2.95 -12.88
CA LEU A 141 -31.76 -1.95 -12.51
C LEU A 141 -31.67 -1.88 -10.97
N VAL A 142 -30.44 -1.84 -10.44
CA VAL A 142 -30.19 -1.87 -8.98
C VAL A 142 -30.05 -0.46 -8.41
N SER A 143 -29.34 0.40 -9.13
CA SER A 143 -29.08 1.79 -8.76
C SER A 143 -28.98 2.63 -10.02
N ASP A 144 -29.42 3.89 -9.92
CA ASP A 144 -29.34 4.86 -11.01
C ASP A 144 -27.92 5.48 -11.12
N ASP A 145 -27.03 5.20 -10.16
CA ASP A 145 -25.66 5.69 -10.17
C ASP A 145 -24.77 4.86 -11.11
N VAL A 146 -23.87 5.52 -11.84
CA VAL A 146 -22.76 4.90 -12.57
C VAL A 146 -21.66 4.53 -11.57
N VAL A 147 -21.82 3.37 -10.89
CA VAL A 147 -20.96 2.97 -9.78
C VAL A 147 -19.53 2.59 -10.20
N VAL A 148 -19.34 2.28 -11.50
CA VAL A 148 -18.03 2.00 -12.10
C VAL A 148 -17.87 2.88 -13.33
N PRO A 149 -17.25 4.05 -13.22
CA PRO A 149 -16.91 4.87 -14.39
C PRO A 149 -16.04 4.08 -15.40
N PRO A 150 -16.10 4.39 -16.70
CA PRO A 150 -15.35 3.65 -17.72
C PRO A 150 -13.83 3.58 -17.46
N THR A 151 -13.24 4.65 -16.92
CA THR A 151 -11.83 4.68 -16.51
C THR A 151 -11.55 3.67 -15.39
N MET A 152 -12.42 3.61 -14.38
CA MET A 152 -12.30 2.66 -13.28
C MET A 152 -12.50 1.20 -13.76
N MET A 153 -13.34 0.96 -14.76
CA MET A 153 -13.48 -0.37 -15.36
C MET A 153 -12.15 -0.82 -15.98
N ARG A 154 -11.46 0.04 -16.75
CA ARG A 154 -10.14 -0.27 -17.32
C ARG A 154 -9.09 -0.50 -16.23
N VAL A 155 -9.12 0.28 -15.14
CA VAL A 155 -8.26 0.01 -13.96
C VAL A 155 -8.53 -1.40 -13.41
N CYS A 156 -9.79 -1.80 -13.24
CA CYS A 156 -10.14 -3.14 -12.76
C CYS A 156 -9.65 -4.25 -13.71
N GLU A 157 -9.74 -4.01 -15.01
CA GLU A 157 -9.25 -4.94 -16.05
C GLU A 157 -7.72 -5.08 -15.99
N ASP A 158 -6.96 -3.98 -15.95
CA ASP A 158 -5.48 -4.02 -15.89
C ASP A 158 -5.00 -4.65 -14.55
N VAL A 159 -5.68 -4.37 -13.43
CA VAL A 159 -5.38 -5.02 -12.14
C VAL A 159 -5.63 -6.54 -12.22
N ALA A 160 -6.76 -6.97 -12.80
CA ALA A 160 -7.08 -8.39 -12.96
C ALA A 160 -6.03 -9.11 -13.83
N GLU A 161 -5.62 -8.48 -14.94
CA GLU A 161 -4.57 -9.01 -15.81
C GLU A 161 -3.23 -9.17 -15.10
N ARG A 162 -2.82 -8.16 -14.33
CA ARG A 162 -1.54 -8.16 -13.60
C ARG A 162 -1.50 -9.12 -12.41
N SER A 163 -2.67 -9.48 -11.87
CA SER A 163 -2.79 -10.33 -10.67
C SER A 163 -3.22 -11.76 -10.98
N ALA A 164 -3.25 -12.18 -12.25
CA ALA A 164 -3.78 -13.48 -12.70
C ALA A 164 -5.22 -13.73 -12.18
N GLY A 165 -5.98 -12.67 -12.00
CA GLY A 165 -7.31 -12.71 -11.40
C GLY A 165 -8.45 -12.56 -12.38
N THR A 166 -9.69 -12.60 -11.84
CA THR A 166 -10.90 -12.29 -12.59
C THR A 166 -11.29 -10.83 -12.39
N ILE A 167 -11.90 -10.20 -13.40
CA ILE A 167 -12.44 -8.85 -13.27
C ILE A 167 -13.52 -8.81 -12.21
N GLY A 168 -14.35 -9.88 -12.11
CA GLY A 168 -15.38 -10.02 -11.09
C GLY A 168 -14.83 -9.99 -9.65
N ASP A 169 -13.65 -10.55 -9.41
CA ASP A 169 -12.97 -10.47 -8.11
C ASP A 169 -12.47 -9.05 -7.81
N VAL A 170 -11.90 -8.36 -8.79
CA VAL A 170 -11.45 -6.97 -8.62
C VAL A 170 -12.63 -6.03 -8.39
N LEU A 171 -13.73 -6.17 -9.15
CA LEU A 171 -14.95 -5.40 -8.93
C LEU A 171 -15.52 -5.58 -7.51
N ARG A 172 -15.41 -6.78 -6.95
CA ARG A 172 -15.81 -7.05 -5.56
C ARG A 172 -14.93 -6.31 -4.54
N LEU A 173 -13.66 -6.06 -4.85
CA LEU A 173 -12.77 -5.24 -4.02
C LEU A 173 -13.06 -3.74 -4.20
N ALA A 174 -13.37 -3.32 -5.42
CA ALA A 174 -13.60 -1.93 -5.79
C ALA A 174 -14.94 -1.38 -5.28
N LEU A 175 -15.98 -2.21 -5.27
CA LEU A 175 -17.35 -1.78 -4.98
C LEU A 175 -17.77 -2.15 -3.56
N PRO A 176 -18.22 -1.18 -2.74
CA PRO A 176 -18.85 -1.52 -1.47
C PRO A 176 -20.19 -2.23 -1.71
N PRO A 177 -20.60 -3.12 -0.79
CA PRO A 177 -21.96 -3.69 -0.83
C PRO A 177 -23.02 -2.59 -0.84
N ARG A 178 -24.05 -2.77 -1.69
CA ARG A 178 -25.15 -1.81 -1.78
C ARG A 178 -25.92 -1.70 -0.46
N HIS A 179 -26.32 -0.48 -0.11
CA HIS A 179 -27.16 -0.19 1.04
C HIS A 179 -28.41 0.61 0.61
N ALA A 180 -29.52 -0.10 0.33
CA ALA A 180 -30.74 0.49 -0.25
C ALA A 180 -31.38 1.59 0.61
N ARG A 181 -31.25 1.50 1.96
CA ARG A 181 -31.75 2.55 2.86
C ARG A 181 -30.98 3.85 2.72
N ALA A 182 -29.65 3.76 2.54
CA ALA A 182 -28.82 4.93 2.30
C ALA A 182 -29.21 5.63 1.00
N GLU A 183 -29.42 4.86 -0.10
CA GLU A 183 -29.87 5.44 -1.37
C GLU A 183 -31.19 6.18 -1.25
N LYS A 184 -32.16 5.58 -0.54
CA LYS A 184 -33.49 6.20 -0.33
C LYS A 184 -33.39 7.48 0.51
N ALA A 185 -32.55 7.47 1.54
CA ALA A 185 -32.33 8.64 2.40
C ALA A 185 -31.66 9.78 1.64
N ASP A 186 -30.63 9.46 0.84
CA ASP A 186 -29.90 10.45 0.05
C ASP A 186 -30.77 11.05 -1.05
N ARG A 187 -31.69 10.24 -1.68
CA ARG A 187 -32.64 10.74 -2.68
C ARG A 187 -33.62 11.70 -2.04
N ALA A 188 -34.22 11.33 -0.89
CA ALA A 188 -35.12 12.20 -0.17
C ALA A 188 -34.47 13.51 0.33
N ALA A 189 -33.15 13.47 0.66
CA ALA A 189 -32.43 14.66 1.00
C ALA A 189 -32.21 15.58 -0.23
N ALA A 190 -31.80 14.99 -1.36
CA ALA A 190 -31.63 15.74 -2.61
C ALA A 190 -32.96 16.38 -3.11
N GLU A 191 -34.04 15.64 -3.10
CA GLU A 191 -35.37 16.17 -3.45
C GLU A 191 -35.80 17.34 -2.54
N LYS A 192 -35.44 17.28 -1.26
CA LYS A 192 -35.69 18.37 -0.31
C LYS A 192 -34.77 19.59 -0.56
N GLU A 193 -33.52 19.39 -0.90
CA GLU A 193 -32.57 20.47 -1.26
C GLU A 193 -33.00 21.16 -2.57
N GLU A 194 -33.39 20.37 -3.58
CA GLU A 194 -33.90 20.91 -4.84
C GLU A 194 -35.21 21.72 -4.64
N ALA A 195 -36.13 21.21 -3.80
CA ALA A 195 -37.34 21.95 -3.46
C ALA A 195 -37.04 23.26 -2.73
N ALA A 196 -36.06 23.23 -1.76
CA ALA A 196 -35.67 24.43 -1.03
C ALA A 196 -34.95 25.45 -1.93
N ALA A 197 -34.10 24.98 -2.88
CA ALA A 197 -33.45 25.83 -3.85
C ALA A 197 -34.47 26.48 -4.82
N ALA A 198 -35.46 25.73 -5.29
CA ALA A 198 -36.53 26.24 -6.14
C ALA A 198 -37.42 27.25 -5.41
N GLU A 199 -37.67 27.04 -4.10
CA GLU A 199 -38.40 28.00 -3.26
C GLU A 199 -37.58 29.29 -3.04
N ALA A 200 -36.25 29.19 -2.88
CA ALA A 200 -35.38 30.34 -2.74
C ALA A 200 -35.28 31.15 -4.04
N GLU A 201 -35.13 30.48 -5.19
CA GLU A 201 -35.12 31.12 -6.51
C GLU A 201 -36.44 31.83 -6.83
N ALA A 202 -37.59 31.17 -6.48
CA ALA A 202 -38.90 31.79 -6.62
C ALA A 202 -39.11 32.99 -5.67
N ALA A 203 -38.45 33.00 -4.50
CA ALA A 203 -38.50 34.14 -3.57
C ALA A 203 -37.65 35.32 -4.09
N GLU A 204 -36.44 35.05 -4.65
CA GLU A 204 -35.62 36.08 -5.28
C GLU A 204 -36.29 36.72 -6.52
N ASP A 205 -36.98 35.91 -7.33
CA ASP A 205 -37.76 36.40 -8.46
C ASP A 205 -38.94 37.28 -8.03
N LEU A 206 -39.57 36.99 -6.89
CA LEU A 206 -40.64 37.83 -6.30
C LEU A 206 -40.09 39.15 -5.74
N GLU A 207 -38.95 39.15 -5.06
CA GLU A 207 -38.30 40.37 -4.57
C GLU A 207 -37.78 41.27 -5.71
N SER A 208 -37.35 40.67 -6.82
CA SER A 208 -36.90 41.43 -8.00
C SER A 208 -38.03 42.07 -8.77
N THR A 209 -39.29 41.62 -8.63
CA THR A 209 -40.46 42.20 -9.25
C THR A 209 -41.13 43.29 -8.40
N GLU A 210 -40.93 43.32 -7.07
CA GLU A 210 -41.49 44.36 -6.19
C GLU A 210 -40.60 45.61 -6.07
N SER A 211 -39.34 45.59 -6.51
CA SER A 211 -38.40 46.73 -6.42
C SER A 211 -38.43 47.72 -7.62
N ALA A 212 -39.43 47.62 -8.52
CA ALA A 212 -39.50 48.45 -9.72
C ALA A 212 -40.49 49.60 -9.67
N ASP A 213 -41.18 49.85 -8.55
CA ASP A 213 -42.05 51.03 -8.38
C ASP A 213 -41.82 51.65 -7.00
N ASP A 214 -41.42 52.90 -7.01
CA ASP A 214 -41.31 53.96 -5.98
C ASP A 214 -39.90 54.36 -5.60
N ALA A 215 -39.42 55.36 -6.36
CA ALA A 215 -38.38 56.26 -5.97
C ALA A 215 -38.90 57.68 -5.80
N GLU A 216 -38.95 58.22 -4.59
CA GLU A 216 -38.67 59.63 -4.34
C GLU A 216 -38.21 59.89 -2.91
N PRO A 217 -37.38 60.95 -2.70
CA PRO A 217 -36.57 61.08 -1.49
C PRO A 217 -37.11 62.13 -0.52
N ALA A 218 -36.99 61.92 0.79
CA ALA A 218 -37.05 63.02 1.77
C ALA A 218 -36.27 62.75 3.04
N ALA A 219 -35.23 63.56 3.17
CA ALA A 219 -34.73 64.39 4.29
C ALA A 219 -34.97 63.92 5.75
N THR A 220 -33.84 63.79 6.44
CA THR A 220 -33.44 64.27 7.78
C THR A 220 -34.46 64.38 8.91
N THR A 221 -34.19 63.79 10.07
CA THR A 221 -33.83 64.47 11.34
C THR A 221 -33.60 63.47 12.49
N ASP A 222 -32.49 63.70 13.17
CA ASP A 222 -32.15 63.66 14.60
C ASP A 222 -32.82 62.71 15.62
N ALA A 223 -31.86 62.02 16.32
CA ALA A 223 -31.69 61.94 17.78
C ALA A 223 -32.52 60.87 18.57
N ALA A 224 -31.86 59.93 19.15
CA ALA A 224 -31.52 59.89 20.57
C ALA A 224 -31.11 58.46 21.03
N GLU A 225 -30.07 58.45 21.81
CA GLU A 225 -29.38 57.42 22.52
C GLU A 225 -30.23 56.45 23.34
N THR A 226 -29.94 55.18 23.32
CA THR A 226 -29.76 54.39 24.56
C THR A 226 -28.79 53.24 24.31
N GLY A 227 -27.76 53.20 25.16
CA GLY A 227 -26.64 52.29 25.06
C GLY A 227 -26.95 50.83 25.51
N HIS A 228 -26.30 49.94 24.87
CA HIS A 228 -25.90 48.67 25.46
C HIS A 228 -24.46 48.36 25.01
N ASP A 229 -23.60 48.18 26.02
CA ASP A 229 -22.21 47.74 25.89
C ASP A 229 -22.11 46.39 25.21
N GLU A 230 -21.64 46.39 23.98
CA GLU A 230 -21.12 45.19 23.33
C GLU A 230 -19.63 45.43 23.08
N GLN A 231 -18.79 44.72 23.81
CA GLN A 231 -17.33 44.74 23.64
C GLN A 231 -16.97 44.32 22.21
N THR A 232 -16.72 45.28 21.36
CA THR A 232 -16.10 45.10 20.05
C THR A 232 -14.62 44.72 20.25
N VAL A 233 -14.28 43.49 19.93
CA VAL A 233 -12.91 43.09 19.67
C VAL A 233 -12.41 43.91 18.45
N PRO A 234 -11.26 44.53 18.51
CA PRO A 234 -10.76 45.34 17.39
C PRO A 234 -10.49 44.41 16.20
N ALA A 235 -11.02 44.79 15.04
CA ALA A 235 -10.73 44.11 13.77
C ALA A 235 -9.21 44.16 13.54
N ALA A 236 -8.59 43.03 13.34
CA ALA A 236 -7.18 42.91 12.98
C ALA A 236 -6.96 43.60 11.61
N ASP A 237 -5.91 44.42 11.53
CA ASP A 237 -5.43 45.04 10.33
C ASP A 237 -5.11 43.98 9.25
N PRO A 238 -5.74 44.02 8.06
CA PRO A 238 -5.51 43.00 7.02
C PRO A 238 -4.15 43.10 6.32
N SER A 239 -3.25 43.99 6.77
CA SER A 239 -1.92 44.19 6.15
C SER A 239 -0.74 43.61 6.92
N ALA A 240 -0.95 42.93 8.05
CA ALA A 240 0.11 42.17 8.70
C ALA A 240 0.17 40.75 8.10
N GLU A 241 0.97 40.57 7.06
CA GLU A 241 1.37 39.22 6.63
C GLU A 241 2.03 38.52 7.83
N ALA A 242 1.29 37.58 8.44
CA ALA A 242 1.89 36.67 9.39
C ALA A 242 3.07 35.94 8.72
N PRO A 243 4.22 35.77 9.38
CA PRO A 243 5.36 35.11 8.78
C PRO A 243 4.90 33.71 8.32
N VAL A 244 4.87 33.50 7.00
CA VAL A 244 4.50 32.22 6.40
C VAL A 244 5.51 31.21 6.93
N ALA A 245 5.06 30.27 7.75
CA ALA A 245 5.92 29.21 8.22
C ALA A 245 6.55 28.49 7.03
N PRO A 246 7.86 28.18 7.07
CA PRO A 246 8.54 27.55 5.96
C PRO A 246 7.80 26.25 5.58
N ARG A 247 7.46 26.10 4.30
CA ARG A 247 6.79 24.90 3.81
C ARG A 247 7.79 23.75 3.76
N HIS A 248 7.41 22.61 4.32
CA HIS A 248 8.24 21.41 4.26
C HIS A 248 8.51 20.97 2.81
N ALA A 249 7.52 21.16 1.92
CA ALA A 249 7.66 20.86 0.50
C ALA A 249 8.75 21.66 -0.21
N ASP A 250 9.11 22.85 0.29
CA ASP A 250 10.15 23.71 -0.31
C ASP A 250 11.55 23.06 -0.22
N ARG A 251 11.72 22.09 0.67
CA ARG A 251 12.96 21.30 0.73
C ARG A 251 13.11 20.32 -0.44
N TYR A 252 12.05 20.11 -1.23
CA TYR A 252 12.00 19.15 -2.33
C TYR A 252 11.61 19.84 -3.63
N PRO A 253 12.52 20.57 -4.28
CA PRO A 253 12.18 21.40 -5.45
C PRO A 253 11.60 20.59 -6.62
N GLY A 254 11.96 19.31 -6.76
CA GLY A 254 11.36 18.42 -7.74
C GLY A 254 9.86 18.14 -7.50
N LEU A 255 9.38 18.28 -6.26
CA LEU A 255 7.98 18.07 -5.91
C LEU A 255 7.10 19.16 -6.53
N ALA A 256 7.50 20.43 -6.43
CA ALA A 256 6.77 21.53 -7.05
C ALA A 256 6.66 21.39 -8.57
N ALA A 257 7.76 20.98 -9.23
CA ALA A 257 7.77 20.71 -10.66
C ALA A 257 6.91 19.51 -11.07
N MET A 258 6.79 18.49 -10.20
CA MET A 258 5.87 17.37 -10.39
C MET A 258 4.41 17.82 -10.27
N LEU A 259 4.07 18.58 -9.22
CA LEU A 259 2.72 19.03 -8.92
C LEU A 259 2.16 19.99 -9.97
N SER A 260 3.00 20.89 -10.52
CA SER A 260 2.59 21.80 -11.61
C SER A 260 2.14 21.04 -12.88
N ARG A 261 2.56 19.80 -13.05
CA ARG A 261 2.18 18.91 -14.17
C ARG A 261 1.10 17.89 -13.80
N ALA A 262 0.68 17.85 -12.53
CA ALA A 262 -0.33 16.91 -12.07
C ALA A 262 -1.68 17.20 -12.74
N GLY A 263 -2.30 16.16 -13.32
CA GLY A 263 -3.57 16.27 -14.05
C GLY A 263 -3.47 16.96 -15.41
N SER A 264 -2.25 17.15 -15.97
CA SER A 264 -2.10 17.61 -17.33
C SER A 264 -2.52 16.54 -18.32
N ALA A 265 -3.30 16.93 -19.32
CA ALA A 265 -3.68 16.03 -20.42
C ALA A 265 -2.51 15.73 -21.35
N GLU A 266 -1.51 16.61 -21.41
CA GLU A 266 -0.37 16.55 -22.33
C GLU A 266 0.90 16.04 -21.65
N GLY A 267 1.76 15.40 -22.40
CA GLY A 267 3.06 14.92 -21.96
C GLY A 267 3.02 13.65 -21.08
N PRO A 268 4.19 13.22 -20.58
CA PRO A 268 4.29 12.04 -19.73
C PRO A 268 3.69 12.30 -18.34
N VAL A 269 2.97 11.31 -17.83
CA VAL A 269 2.37 11.35 -16.49
C VAL A 269 3.48 11.42 -15.42
N PRO A 270 3.48 12.41 -14.51
CA PRO A 270 4.48 12.51 -13.48
C PRO A 270 4.36 11.36 -12.47
N ARG A 271 5.45 10.65 -12.22
CA ARG A 271 5.53 9.60 -11.20
C ARG A 271 6.83 9.77 -10.44
N ALA A 272 6.76 9.80 -9.12
CA ALA A 272 7.93 10.06 -8.30
C ALA A 272 7.94 9.26 -7.01
N SER A 273 9.14 9.10 -6.48
CA SER A 273 9.42 8.58 -5.14
C SER A 273 10.12 9.65 -4.31
N LEU A 274 9.73 9.76 -3.05
CA LEU A 274 10.29 10.71 -2.11
C LEU A 274 10.53 10.03 -0.76
N VAL A 275 11.81 9.90 -0.39
CA VAL A 275 12.23 9.42 0.93
C VAL A 275 12.45 10.62 1.83
N LEU A 276 11.63 10.72 2.87
CA LEU A 276 11.62 11.85 3.77
C LEU A 276 12.75 11.80 4.80
N ASP A 277 13.31 12.96 5.10
CA ASP A 277 14.13 13.11 6.30
C ASP A 277 13.23 13.16 7.55
N PRO A 278 13.72 12.70 8.72
CA PRO A 278 12.95 12.73 9.97
C PRO A 278 12.36 14.09 10.33
N VAL A 279 12.98 15.20 9.94
CA VAL A 279 12.48 16.55 10.20
C VAL A 279 11.17 16.87 9.44
N ASP A 280 10.90 16.19 8.34
CA ASP A 280 9.76 16.46 7.48
C ASP A 280 8.60 15.48 7.75
N PRO A 281 7.52 15.90 8.42
CA PRO A 281 6.35 15.05 8.60
C PRO A 281 5.68 14.73 7.27
N TRP A 282 5.46 13.46 6.97
CA TRP A 282 4.81 13.03 5.74
C TRP A 282 3.41 13.64 5.56
N THR A 283 2.68 13.87 6.66
CA THR A 283 1.36 14.48 6.65
C THR A 283 1.39 15.94 6.20
N ALA A 284 2.45 16.68 6.59
CA ALA A 284 2.65 18.05 6.13
C ALA A 284 2.94 18.10 4.62
N ILE A 285 3.86 17.24 4.14
CA ILE A 285 4.18 17.11 2.71
C ILE A 285 2.94 16.73 1.89
N ALA A 286 2.16 15.76 2.37
CA ALA A 286 0.93 15.34 1.69
C ALA A 286 -0.11 16.50 1.64
N ALA A 287 -0.33 17.19 2.76
CA ALA A 287 -1.28 18.30 2.82
C ALA A 287 -0.83 19.49 1.93
N GLU A 288 0.45 19.80 1.91
CA GLU A 288 1.02 20.86 1.04
C GLU A 288 0.93 20.47 -0.45
N SER A 289 1.13 19.18 -0.77
CA SER A 289 0.95 18.67 -2.13
C SER A 289 -0.50 18.77 -2.60
N ILE A 290 -1.47 18.46 -1.71
CA ILE A 290 -2.90 18.59 -2.01
C ILE A 290 -3.28 20.06 -2.21
N ALA A 291 -2.84 20.95 -1.31
CA ALA A 291 -3.12 22.38 -1.41
C ALA A 291 -2.58 23.00 -2.71
N ALA A 292 -1.47 22.50 -3.22
CA ALA A 292 -0.85 22.98 -4.46
C ALA A 292 -1.64 22.61 -5.74
N LEU A 293 -2.58 21.66 -5.68
CA LEU A 293 -3.40 21.25 -6.83
C LEU A 293 -4.50 22.27 -7.18
N GLY A 294 -4.92 23.07 -6.20
CA GLY A 294 -6.12 23.93 -6.34
C GLY A 294 -7.44 23.17 -6.10
N PRO A 295 -8.55 23.90 -6.01
CA PRO A 295 -9.85 23.35 -5.55
C PRO A 295 -10.53 22.41 -6.58
N ASP A 296 -10.23 22.56 -7.87
CA ASP A 296 -10.90 21.82 -8.94
C ASP A 296 -10.27 20.46 -9.26
N ARG A 297 -9.17 20.11 -8.61
CA ARG A 297 -8.42 18.89 -8.84
C ARG A 297 -8.59 17.87 -7.71
N GLY A 298 -8.78 16.61 -8.11
CA GLY A 298 -8.93 15.51 -7.17
C GLY A 298 -7.60 14.96 -6.65
N ALA A 299 -7.57 14.57 -5.38
CA ALA A 299 -6.45 13.87 -4.75
C ALA A 299 -6.92 12.62 -4.00
N LEU A 300 -6.16 11.55 -4.13
CA LEU A 300 -6.35 10.31 -3.38
C LEU A 300 -5.10 10.01 -2.56
N VAL A 301 -5.26 9.86 -1.25
CA VAL A 301 -4.15 9.47 -0.36
C VAL A 301 -4.42 8.12 0.27
N ILE A 302 -3.48 7.22 0.10
CA ILE A 302 -3.53 5.87 0.68
C ILE A 302 -2.44 5.76 1.75
N ALA A 303 -2.84 5.34 2.94
CA ALA A 303 -1.95 5.03 4.05
C ALA A 303 -2.20 3.60 4.56
N PRO A 304 -1.21 2.95 5.19
CA PRO A 304 -1.33 1.56 5.61
C PRO A 304 -2.46 1.31 6.60
N ASP A 305 -2.59 2.15 7.62
CA ASP A 305 -3.55 1.94 8.70
C ASP A 305 -4.43 3.19 9.01
N GLN A 306 -5.40 2.98 9.89
CA GLN A 306 -6.38 4.04 10.24
C GLN A 306 -5.77 5.18 11.07
N ARG A 307 -4.67 4.94 11.80
CA ARG A 307 -3.99 5.99 12.58
C ARG A 307 -3.29 6.97 11.64
N ASP A 308 -2.62 6.44 10.63
CA ASP A 308 -2.00 7.28 9.60
C ASP A 308 -3.04 8.10 8.84
N VAL A 309 -4.17 7.48 8.48
CA VAL A 309 -5.31 8.20 7.88
C VAL A 309 -5.83 9.30 8.82
N ALA A 310 -6.00 9.00 10.11
CA ALA A 310 -6.47 9.98 11.09
C ALA A 310 -5.47 11.13 11.32
N ARG A 311 -4.16 10.84 11.31
CA ARG A 311 -3.09 11.86 11.39
C ARG A 311 -3.18 12.85 10.24
N LEU A 312 -3.30 12.34 9.01
CA LEU A 312 -3.44 13.23 7.85
C LEU A 312 -4.77 13.98 7.87
N SER A 313 -5.88 13.31 8.21
CA SER A 313 -7.20 13.94 8.31
C SER A 313 -7.20 15.13 9.28
N ARG A 314 -6.53 15.00 10.44
CA ARG A 314 -6.35 16.10 11.41
C ARG A 314 -5.62 17.28 10.77
N VAL A 315 -4.49 17.03 10.10
CA VAL A 315 -3.69 18.10 9.44
C VAL A 315 -4.49 18.80 8.33
N LEU A 316 -5.27 18.06 7.54
CA LEU A 316 -6.13 18.65 6.51
C LEU A 316 -7.25 19.50 7.13
N THR A 317 -7.86 19.02 8.22
CA THR A 317 -8.90 19.77 8.96
C THR A 317 -8.34 21.08 9.52
N GLU A 318 -7.17 21.02 10.15
CA GLU A 318 -6.47 22.21 10.68
C GLU A 318 -6.12 23.25 9.60
N ARG A 319 -5.90 22.79 8.37
CA ARG A 319 -5.64 23.64 7.19
C ARG A 319 -6.91 24.04 6.43
N GLY A 320 -8.08 23.67 6.89
CA GLY A 320 -9.37 23.96 6.21
C GLY A 320 -9.56 23.24 4.88
N ILE A 321 -8.84 22.14 4.62
CA ILE A 321 -8.96 21.36 3.38
C ILE A 321 -10.08 20.33 3.54
N ALA A 322 -11.17 20.53 2.79
CA ALA A 322 -12.30 19.60 2.78
C ALA A 322 -11.89 18.23 2.22
N HIS A 323 -12.21 17.17 2.93
CA HIS A 323 -11.85 15.80 2.54
C HIS A 323 -12.83 14.77 3.08
N GLU A 324 -12.87 13.59 2.46
CA GLU A 324 -13.61 12.41 2.93
C GLU A 324 -12.66 11.28 3.32
N VAL A 325 -13.01 10.56 4.38
CA VAL A 325 -12.29 9.37 4.80
C VAL A 325 -13.08 8.13 4.42
N LEU A 326 -12.55 7.30 3.52
CA LEU A 326 -13.14 6.02 3.15
C LEU A 326 -12.53 4.90 3.99
N ALA A 327 -13.05 4.73 5.21
CA ALA A 327 -12.52 3.78 6.17
C ALA A 327 -13.13 2.38 6.00
N GLY A 328 -12.26 1.35 6.10
CA GLY A 328 -12.69 -0.05 6.09
C GLY A 328 -13.39 -0.51 7.37
N THR A 329 -13.21 0.21 8.47
CA THR A 329 -13.75 -0.09 9.80
C THR A 329 -15.16 0.48 10.03
N GLU A 330 -15.63 1.35 9.14
CA GLU A 330 -16.97 1.93 9.24
C GLU A 330 -18.06 0.93 8.88
N GLY A 331 -19.26 1.13 9.46
CA GLY A 331 -20.45 0.33 9.13
C GLY A 331 -20.79 0.44 7.64
N LEU A 332 -21.39 -0.64 7.09
CA LEU A 332 -21.68 -0.76 5.65
C LEU A 332 -22.48 0.43 5.10
N GLU A 333 -23.44 0.96 5.87
CA GLU A 333 -24.24 2.10 5.47
C GLU A 333 -23.40 3.37 5.29
N LYS A 334 -22.60 3.74 6.30
CA LYS A 334 -21.76 4.94 6.27
C LYS A 334 -20.75 4.85 5.13
N ARG A 335 -20.07 3.70 5.00
CA ARG A 335 -19.11 3.46 3.92
C ARG A 335 -19.76 3.58 2.53
N TYR A 336 -20.96 3.04 2.34
CA TYR A 336 -21.68 3.15 1.07
C TYR A 336 -22.10 4.60 0.77
N ARG A 337 -22.55 5.35 1.77
CA ARG A 337 -22.89 6.76 1.65
C ARG A 337 -21.68 7.61 1.29
N THR A 338 -20.54 7.42 1.99
CA THR A 338 -19.26 8.09 1.66
C THR A 338 -18.84 7.79 0.23
N PHE A 339 -18.90 6.51 -0.20
CA PHE A 339 -18.58 6.13 -1.58
C PHE A 339 -19.44 6.89 -2.60
N ARG A 340 -20.76 7.00 -2.38
CA ARG A 340 -21.66 7.75 -3.28
C ARG A 340 -21.38 9.25 -3.29
N ARG A 341 -21.03 9.86 -2.16
CA ARG A 341 -20.64 11.27 -2.09
C ARG A 341 -19.39 11.54 -2.93
N ILE A 342 -18.39 10.67 -2.82
CA ILE A 342 -17.16 10.73 -3.64
C ILE A 342 -17.52 10.57 -5.13
N LEU A 343 -18.32 9.56 -5.47
CA LEU A 343 -18.77 9.29 -6.84
C LEU A 343 -19.45 10.48 -7.48
N ARG A 344 -20.24 11.23 -6.71
CA ARG A 344 -20.97 12.42 -7.16
C ARG A 344 -20.15 13.71 -7.13
N GLY A 345 -18.87 13.64 -6.72
CA GLY A 345 -17.97 14.78 -6.69
C GLY A 345 -18.21 15.77 -5.54
N ALA A 346 -18.95 15.35 -4.49
CA ALA A 346 -19.17 16.20 -3.31
C ALA A 346 -17.85 16.56 -2.59
N THR A 347 -16.80 15.78 -2.80
CA THR A 347 -15.45 16.00 -2.28
C THR A 347 -14.42 15.50 -3.27
N ARG A 348 -13.38 16.27 -3.50
CA ARG A 348 -12.30 15.94 -4.41
C ARG A 348 -11.07 15.35 -3.71
N VAL A 349 -10.96 15.46 -2.39
CA VAL A 349 -9.86 14.89 -1.59
C VAL A 349 -10.37 13.70 -0.81
N VAL A 350 -9.78 12.53 -1.05
CA VAL A 350 -10.17 11.27 -0.41
C VAL A 350 -8.97 10.64 0.27
N LEU A 351 -9.15 10.28 1.52
CA LEU A 351 -8.17 9.56 2.32
C LEU A 351 -8.67 8.15 2.60
N GLY A 352 -7.77 7.19 2.70
CA GLY A 352 -8.13 5.87 3.17
C GLY A 352 -6.98 4.89 3.21
N SER A 353 -7.30 3.67 3.60
CA SER A 353 -6.36 2.56 3.53
C SER A 353 -6.55 1.76 2.23
N ARG A 354 -5.91 0.60 2.10
CA ARG A 354 -5.96 -0.30 0.94
C ARG A 354 -7.30 -0.31 0.18
N SER A 355 -8.40 -0.40 0.90
CA SER A 355 -9.74 -0.48 0.27
C SER A 355 -10.18 0.80 -0.43
N ALA A 356 -9.56 1.94 -0.15
CA ALA A 356 -9.83 3.21 -0.81
C ALA A 356 -9.09 3.38 -2.14
N ALA A 357 -8.18 2.47 -2.49
CA ALA A 357 -7.42 2.55 -3.74
C ALA A 357 -8.31 2.59 -5.00
N PHE A 358 -9.53 2.09 -4.91
CA PHE A 358 -10.54 2.12 -5.97
C PHE A 358 -11.60 3.24 -5.79
N ALA A 359 -11.40 4.20 -4.89
CA ALA A 359 -12.36 5.29 -4.70
C ALA A 359 -12.56 6.10 -6.00
N PRO A 360 -13.82 6.35 -6.44
CA PRO A 360 -14.11 7.01 -7.71
C PRO A 360 -13.98 8.55 -7.59
N VAL A 361 -12.77 9.02 -7.31
CA VAL A 361 -12.48 10.46 -7.18
C VAL A 361 -12.60 11.13 -8.53
N GLN A 362 -13.40 12.20 -8.60
CA GLN A 362 -13.54 12.98 -9.82
C GLN A 362 -12.32 13.88 -10.06
N ASP A 363 -11.96 14.10 -11.33
CA ASP A 363 -10.83 14.91 -11.78
C ASP A 363 -9.52 14.59 -11.05
N LEU A 364 -9.29 13.29 -10.80
CA LEU A 364 -8.14 12.80 -10.06
C LEU A 364 -6.83 13.24 -10.72
N ALA A 365 -6.11 14.16 -10.06
CA ALA A 365 -4.86 14.71 -10.54
C ALA A 365 -3.64 14.12 -9.81
N LEU A 366 -3.80 13.71 -8.54
CA LEU A 366 -2.70 13.23 -7.71
C LEU A 366 -3.13 12.01 -6.87
N VAL A 367 -2.28 11.00 -6.90
CA VAL A 367 -2.33 9.88 -5.96
C VAL A 367 -1.09 9.89 -5.10
N ILE A 368 -1.26 9.88 -3.79
CA ILE A 368 -0.17 9.74 -2.81
C ILE A 368 -0.31 8.39 -2.10
N CYS A 369 0.79 7.67 -1.96
CA CYS A 369 0.85 6.47 -1.14
C CYS A 369 1.95 6.62 -0.08
N TRP A 370 1.56 6.56 1.18
CA TRP A 370 2.49 6.55 2.30
C TRP A 370 2.95 5.13 2.60
N ASP A 371 4.26 4.96 2.78
CA ASP A 371 4.94 3.71 3.17
C ASP A 371 4.46 2.50 2.34
N GLU A 372 4.62 2.59 1.02
CA GLU A 372 4.08 1.65 0.04
C GLU A 372 4.52 0.17 0.24
N ALA A 373 5.56 -0.06 1.03
CA ALA A 373 6.07 -1.39 1.35
C ALA A 373 5.43 -2.00 2.61
N ASP A 374 4.48 -1.33 3.24
CA ASP A 374 3.80 -1.89 4.40
C ASP A 374 2.91 -3.08 4.02
N ASP A 375 3.01 -4.17 4.78
CA ASP A 375 2.27 -5.41 4.57
C ASP A 375 0.74 -5.25 4.66
N LEU A 376 0.25 -4.21 5.34
CA LEU A 376 -1.16 -3.87 5.39
C LEU A 376 -1.72 -3.40 4.03
N LEU A 377 -0.86 -3.00 3.09
CA LEU A 377 -1.25 -2.60 1.75
C LEU A 377 -1.43 -3.79 0.78
N GLU A 378 -1.19 -5.01 1.22
CA GLU A 378 -1.49 -6.21 0.48
C GLU A 378 -2.95 -6.64 0.65
N GLU A 379 -3.62 -7.00 -0.44
CA GLU A 379 -4.99 -7.54 -0.36
C GLU A 379 -4.97 -9.03 -0.01
N PRO A 380 -5.58 -9.45 1.11
CA PRO A 380 -5.60 -10.86 1.52
C PRO A 380 -6.59 -11.73 0.74
N ARG A 381 -7.44 -11.13 -0.10
CA ARG A 381 -8.44 -11.83 -0.91
C ARG A 381 -8.06 -11.86 -2.37
N ALA A 382 -8.45 -12.94 -3.06
CA ALA A 382 -8.22 -13.04 -4.49
C ALA A 382 -8.76 -11.80 -5.24
N PRO A 383 -8.01 -11.31 -6.21
CA PRO A 383 -6.79 -11.84 -6.82
C PRO A 383 -5.48 -11.35 -6.18
N TYR A 384 -5.51 -10.91 -4.92
CA TYR A 384 -4.37 -10.51 -4.08
C TYR A 384 -3.53 -9.34 -4.63
N PRO A 385 -4.11 -8.31 -5.23
CA PRO A 385 -3.33 -7.20 -5.74
C PRO A 385 -2.69 -6.42 -4.59
N HIS A 386 -1.42 -6.09 -4.72
CA HIS A 386 -0.81 -5.09 -3.86
C HIS A 386 -1.38 -3.71 -4.23
N THR A 387 -1.66 -2.86 -3.23
CA THR A 387 -2.19 -1.50 -3.45
C THR A 387 -1.35 -0.69 -4.43
N ARG A 388 -0.02 -0.77 -4.33
CA ARG A 388 0.91 -0.14 -5.28
C ARG A 388 0.57 -0.47 -6.74
N THR A 389 0.25 -1.73 -7.05
CA THR A 389 -0.15 -2.14 -8.40
C THR A 389 -1.44 -1.46 -8.83
N VAL A 390 -2.43 -1.37 -7.95
CA VAL A 390 -3.69 -0.66 -8.23
C VAL A 390 -3.43 0.82 -8.54
N LEU A 391 -2.59 1.49 -7.73
CA LEU A 391 -2.26 2.90 -7.92
C LEU A 391 -1.45 3.15 -9.20
N GLN A 392 -0.58 2.22 -9.59
CA GLN A 392 0.13 2.27 -10.88
C GLN A 392 -0.84 2.15 -12.07
N CYS A 393 -1.83 1.25 -11.99
CA CYS A 393 -2.89 1.12 -13.00
C CYS A 393 -3.72 2.42 -13.07
N ARG A 394 -4.10 2.99 -11.92
CA ARG A 394 -4.81 4.28 -11.89
C ARG A 394 -4.01 5.40 -12.53
N SER A 395 -2.73 5.54 -12.14
CA SER A 395 -1.85 6.55 -12.74
C SER A 395 -1.74 6.42 -14.26
N ALA A 396 -1.79 5.20 -14.79
CA ALA A 396 -1.75 4.95 -16.23
C ALA A 396 -3.08 5.28 -16.91
N GLU A 397 -4.19 4.75 -16.39
CA GLU A 397 -5.52 4.85 -17.01
C GLU A 397 -6.19 6.21 -16.82
N GLU A 398 -6.05 6.81 -15.63
CA GLU A 398 -6.64 8.11 -15.29
C GLU A 398 -5.67 9.28 -15.52
N ARG A 399 -4.42 9.00 -15.95
CA ARG A 399 -3.36 9.98 -16.22
C ARG A 399 -3.07 10.91 -15.02
N CYS A 400 -3.24 10.42 -13.80
CA CYS A 400 -2.97 11.16 -12.59
C CYS A 400 -1.51 10.99 -12.14
N ALA A 401 -0.93 12.03 -11.54
CA ALA A 401 0.39 11.98 -10.92
C ALA A 401 0.43 10.95 -9.80
N LEU A 402 1.55 10.23 -9.64
CA LEU A 402 1.74 9.22 -8.61
C LEU A 402 2.96 9.56 -7.76
N LEU A 403 2.75 9.74 -6.46
CA LEU A 403 3.78 10.06 -5.48
C LEU A 403 3.84 8.99 -4.39
N PHE A 404 4.95 8.26 -4.32
CA PHE A 404 5.26 7.40 -3.19
C PHE A 404 6.06 8.17 -2.15
N LEU A 405 5.53 8.29 -0.95
CA LEU A 405 6.20 8.89 0.22
C LEU A 405 6.61 7.78 1.19
N ALA A 406 7.83 7.82 1.70
CA ALA A 406 8.29 6.84 2.68
C ALA A 406 9.36 7.41 3.62
N ALA A 407 9.45 6.88 4.84
CA ALA A 407 10.60 7.10 5.71
C ALA A 407 11.83 6.29 5.28
N SER A 408 11.63 5.20 4.52
CA SER A 408 12.68 4.32 4.00
C SER A 408 12.35 3.88 2.59
N GLU A 409 13.31 3.96 1.69
CA GLU A 409 13.18 3.42 0.34
C GLU A 409 13.02 1.89 0.40
N SER A 410 12.08 1.33 -0.34
CA SER A 410 11.89 -0.11 -0.49
C SER A 410 12.67 -0.65 -1.69
N VAL A 411 12.89 -1.96 -1.71
CA VAL A 411 13.47 -2.66 -2.87
C VAL A 411 12.66 -2.38 -4.14
N THR A 412 11.34 -2.42 -4.05
CA THR A 412 10.47 -2.18 -5.20
C THR A 412 10.49 -0.72 -5.66
N MET A 413 10.42 0.23 -4.71
CA MET A 413 10.53 1.65 -5.04
C MET A 413 11.86 1.94 -5.75
N ARG A 414 12.97 1.39 -5.25
CA ARG A 414 14.29 1.54 -5.86
C ARG A 414 14.35 0.91 -7.25
N ALA A 415 13.85 -0.31 -7.43
CA ALA A 415 13.82 -0.94 -8.74
C ALA A 415 12.98 -0.17 -9.77
N LEU A 416 11.87 0.42 -9.35
CA LEU A 416 11.05 1.28 -10.20
C LEU A 416 11.77 2.59 -10.57
N THR A 417 12.56 3.13 -9.66
CA THR A 417 13.39 4.32 -9.88
C THR A 417 14.53 4.01 -10.85
N ASP A 418 15.25 2.92 -10.63
CA ASP A 418 16.36 2.47 -11.49
C ASP A 418 15.88 2.12 -12.90
N ALA A 419 14.64 1.63 -13.02
CA ALA A 419 13.98 1.37 -14.32
C ALA A 419 13.44 2.64 -15.00
N GLY A 420 13.58 3.82 -14.41
CA GLY A 420 13.07 5.10 -14.94
C GLY A 420 11.55 5.24 -14.89
N TYR A 421 10.83 4.37 -14.18
CA TYR A 421 9.38 4.49 -13.99
C TYR A 421 9.01 5.58 -12.97
N LEU A 422 9.82 5.74 -11.92
CA LEU A 422 9.70 6.79 -10.92
C LEU A 422 10.87 7.77 -11.05
N ALA A 423 10.59 9.06 -10.99
CA ALA A 423 11.61 10.07 -10.74
C ALA A 423 11.92 10.10 -9.24
N ARG A 424 13.19 10.09 -8.87
CA ARG A 424 13.59 10.30 -7.48
C ARG A 424 13.57 11.80 -7.18
N LEU A 425 12.90 12.16 -6.09
CA LEU A 425 12.90 13.53 -5.59
C LEU A 425 13.86 13.62 -4.40
N ASP A 426 14.94 14.38 -4.58
CA ASP A 426 15.95 14.57 -3.53
C ASP A 426 15.71 15.88 -2.78
N PRO A 427 15.97 15.92 -1.45
CA PRO A 427 15.88 17.15 -0.67
C PRO A 427 17.03 18.10 -1.01
N VAL A 428 16.81 19.39 -0.78
CA VAL A 428 17.90 20.37 -0.74
C VAL A 428 18.91 19.93 0.33
N PRO A 429 20.22 19.90 0.01
CA PRO A 429 21.24 19.48 0.97
C PRO A 429 21.19 20.30 2.27
N ALA A 430 21.22 19.62 3.39
CA ALA A 430 21.25 20.22 4.73
C ALA A 430 22.20 19.43 5.64
N PRO A 431 22.72 20.04 6.73
CA PRO A 431 23.50 19.30 7.72
C PRO A 431 22.70 18.11 8.29
N VAL A 432 23.33 16.97 8.42
CA VAL A 432 22.65 15.76 8.93
C VAL A 432 22.05 15.99 10.32
N THR A 433 22.74 16.77 11.15
CA THR A 433 22.29 17.10 12.53
C THR A 433 21.01 17.94 12.57
N ALA A 434 20.78 18.73 11.54
CA ALA A 434 19.57 19.58 11.43
C ALA A 434 18.34 18.80 10.96
N VAL A 435 18.51 17.66 10.32
CA VAL A 435 17.42 16.92 9.70
C VAL A 435 17.19 15.52 10.28
N ARG A 436 18.14 14.98 11.05
CA ARG A 436 18.11 13.62 11.61
C ARG A 436 18.59 13.58 13.06
N PRO A 437 18.09 12.63 13.88
CA PRO A 437 18.65 12.39 15.21
C PRO A 437 20.07 11.83 15.12
N ARG A 438 20.80 11.91 16.22
CA ARG A 438 22.06 11.19 16.40
C ARG A 438 21.77 9.69 16.55
N ILE A 439 22.33 8.86 15.70
CA ILE A 439 22.16 7.41 15.76
C ILE A 439 23.48 6.76 16.23
N VAL A 440 23.41 5.93 17.27
CA VAL A 440 24.53 5.18 17.82
C VAL A 440 24.15 3.70 17.91
N ALA A 441 25.09 2.80 17.65
CA ALA A 441 24.92 1.37 17.92
C ALA A 441 25.81 0.92 19.09
N MET A 442 25.39 -0.13 19.80
CA MET A 442 26.22 -0.83 20.76
C MET A 442 27.36 -1.54 20.04
N ASP A 443 28.48 -0.84 19.82
CA ASP A 443 29.68 -1.39 19.23
C ASP A 443 30.55 -2.16 20.25
N GLN A 444 31.63 -2.75 19.77
CA GLN A 444 32.54 -3.51 20.63
C GLN A 444 33.20 -2.63 21.70
N TYR A 445 33.54 -1.37 21.39
CA TYR A 445 34.14 -0.44 22.32
C TYR A 445 33.19 -0.12 23.49
N LEU A 446 31.92 0.17 23.21
CA LEU A 446 30.92 0.41 24.24
C LEU A 446 30.67 -0.83 25.10
N ARG A 447 30.62 -2.02 24.46
CA ARG A 447 30.44 -3.29 25.17
C ARG A 447 31.60 -3.62 26.10
N ASP A 448 32.82 -3.41 25.65
CA ASP A 448 34.02 -3.68 26.45
C ASP A 448 34.18 -2.70 27.62
N ARG A 449 33.82 -1.43 27.40
CA ARG A 449 33.77 -0.40 28.43
C ARG A 449 32.76 -0.72 29.55
N GLU A 450 31.65 -1.31 29.22
CA GLU A 450 30.63 -1.72 30.19
C GLU A 450 30.90 -3.09 30.83
N GLY A 451 31.84 -3.86 30.31
CA GLY A 451 32.13 -5.21 30.80
C GLY A 451 30.95 -6.18 30.68
N PRO A 452 30.61 -6.95 31.73
CA PRO A 452 29.52 -7.91 31.65
C PRO A 452 28.15 -7.27 31.35
N SER A 453 27.89 -6.05 31.76
CA SER A 453 26.62 -5.33 31.51
C SER A 453 26.46 -4.93 30.05
N GLY A 454 27.55 -4.73 29.30
CA GLY A 454 27.49 -4.46 27.86
C GLY A 454 26.92 -5.58 27.00
N ARG A 455 26.81 -6.80 27.56
CA ARG A 455 26.18 -7.97 26.91
C ARG A 455 24.72 -8.16 27.36
N SER A 456 24.23 -7.32 28.28
CA SER A 456 22.84 -7.38 28.70
C SER A 456 21.93 -6.83 27.60
N ARG A 457 20.67 -7.21 27.62
CA ARG A 457 19.65 -6.71 26.69
C ARG A 457 19.39 -5.22 26.87
N LEU A 458 19.50 -4.73 28.11
CA LEU A 458 19.44 -3.31 28.45
C LEU A 458 20.80 -2.92 29.04
N PRO A 459 21.80 -2.56 28.19
CA PRO A 459 23.12 -2.15 28.65
C PRO A 459 23.06 -0.81 29.39
N GLN A 460 24.13 -0.42 30.06
CA GLN A 460 24.18 0.86 30.80
C GLN A 460 24.00 2.06 29.86
N GLU A 461 24.51 1.96 28.65
CA GLU A 461 24.31 2.99 27.63
C GLU A 461 22.83 3.20 27.29
N ALA A 462 22.02 2.11 27.22
CA ALA A 462 20.58 2.22 27.06
C ALA A 462 19.93 2.96 28.25
N MET A 463 20.38 2.67 29.47
CA MET A 463 19.89 3.37 30.65
C MET A 463 20.32 4.85 30.68
N ARG A 464 21.51 5.18 30.11
CA ARG A 464 21.95 6.56 29.94
C ARG A 464 21.04 7.32 28.97
N VAL A 465 20.79 6.73 27.79
CA VAL A 465 19.93 7.34 26.76
C VAL A 465 18.51 7.56 27.29
N LEU A 466 17.96 6.59 28.01
CA LEU A 466 16.63 6.76 28.64
C LEU A 466 16.60 7.90 29.67
N ARG A 467 17.57 7.96 30.59
CA ARG A 467 17.61 9.01 31.62
C ARG A 467 17.73 10.40 30.98
N ASN A 468 18.63 10.55 30.02
CA ASN A 468 18.81 11.84 29.33
C ASN A 468 17.56 12.21 28.52
N GLY A 469 17.00 11.25 27.78
CA GLY A 469 15.80 11.46 27.01
C GLY A 469 14.61 11.90 27.86
N LEU A 470 14.37 11.26 29.00
CA LEU A 470 13.28 11.61 29.91
C LEU A 470 13.35 13.03 30.48
N GLN A 471 14.53 13.65 30.51
CA GLN A 471 14.67 15.06 30.88
C GLN A 471 14.14 16.02 29.79
N GLY A 472 14.26 15.61 28.52
CA GLY A 472 13.86 16.40 27.39
C GLY A 472 12.42 16.16 26.89
N GLY A 473 11.83 15.00 27.21
CA GLY A 473 10.50 14.64 26.73
C GLY A 473 10.23 13.12 26.74
N PRO A 474 9.24 12.64 25.98
CA PRO A 474 8.92 11.22 25.91
C PRO A 474 10.04 10.42 25.23
N VAL A 475 10.16 9.16 25.61
CA VAL A 475 11.15 8.22 25.05
C VAL A 475 10.45 7.00 24.46
N LEU A 476 10.85 6.63 23.25
CA LEU A 476 10.35 5.45 22.52
C LEU A 476 11.26 4.24 22.75
N VAL A 477 10.68 3.08 23.02
CA VAL A 477 11.40 1.81 23.11
C VAL A 477 10.73 0.80 22.17
N GLN A 478 11.34 0.58 21.02
CA GLN A 478 10.83 -0.41 20.06
C GLN A 478 11.42 -1.80 20.39
N VAL A 479 10.54 -2.80 20.46
CA VAL A 479 10.91 -4.20 20.70
C VAL A 479 10.26 -5.10 19.64
N PRO A 480 10.91 -6.19 19.18
CA PRO A 480 10.32 -7.11 18.21
C PRO A 480 8.99 -7.69 18.69
N ARG A 481 8.08 -8.00 17.78
CA ARG A 481 6.84 -8.74 18.08
C ARG A 481 7.16 -10.14 18.59
N THR A 482 6.44 -10.63 19.60
CA THR A 482 6.62 -11.97 20.19
C THR A 482 6.31 -13.13 19.23
N GLY A 483 5.65 -12.90 18.13
CA GLY A 483 5.35 -13.88 17.07
C GLY A 483 6.48 -14.09 16.06
N TYR A 484 7.52 -13.26 16.07
CA TYR A 484 8.73 -13.53 15.29
C TYR A 484 9.39 -14.77 15.89
N ALA A 485 9.63 -15.82 15.09
CA ALA A 485 10.20 -17.09 15.53
C ALA A 485 11.33 -16.84 16.54
N PRO A 486 11.28 -17.40 17.75
CA PRO A 486 12.22 -17.04 18.80
C PRO A 486 13.62 -17.48 18.36
N ALA A 487 14.42 -16.51 17.86
CA ALA A 487 15.84 -16.75 17.72
C ALA A 487 16.34 -17.18 19.08
N ILE A 488 17.04 -18.30 19.11
CA ILE A 488 17.62 -18.82 20.35
C ILE A 488 19.13 -18.58 20.36
N ALA A 489 19.65 -18.31 21.51
CA ALA A 489 21.08 -18.10 21.71
C ALA A 489 21.58 -18.87 22.93
N CYS A 490 22.87 -19.11 22.98
CA CYS A 490 23.54 -19.66 24.14
C CYS A 490 23.26 -18.77 25.37
N THR A 491 22.83 -19.38 26.46
CA THR A 491 22.51 -18.67 27.71
C THR A 491 23.74 -17.96 28.29
N PHE A 492 24.95 -18.49 28.03
CA PHE A 492 26.19 -18.02 28.64
C PHE A 492 26.89 -16.92 27.81
N CYS A 493 27.21 -17.19 26.55
CA CYS A 493 27.97 -16.24 25.71
C CYS A 493 27.10 -15.39 24.77
N GLY A 494 25.79 -15.67 24.66
CA GLY A 494 24.88 -14.93 23.80
C GLY A 494 24.99 -15.28 22.32
N THR A 495 25.90 -16.17 21.92
CA THR A 495 26.05 -16.60 20.52
C THR A 495 24.78 -17.27 20.01
N ARG A 496 24.29 -16.87 18.86
CA ARG A 496 23.10 -17.45 18.22
C ARG A 496 23.28 -18.95 17.96
N ALA A 497 22.26 -19.70 18.26
CA ALA A 497 22.21 -21.11 17.92
C ALA A 497 21.90 -21.26 16.42
N ARG A 498 22.83 -21.88 15.69
CA ARG A 498 22.75 -22.11 14.24
C ARG A 498 22.71 -23.60 13.92
N CYS A 499 22.04 -23.93 12.84
CA CYS A 499 22.02 -25.29 12.29
C CYS A 499 23.42 -25.70 11.85
N PRO A 500 23.91 -26.88 12.25
CA PRO A 500 25.22 -27.36 11.81
C PRO A 500 25.29 -27.71 10.32
N GLU A 501 24.15 -27.97 9.65
CA GLU A 501 24.09 -28.29 8.23
C GLU A 501 24.09 -27.08 7.33
N CYS A 502 23.19 -26.12 7.60
CA CYS A 502 22.94 -24.99 6.68
C CYS A 502 23.22 -23.63 7.30
N ALA A 503 23.77 -23.60 8.51
CA ALA A 503 24.08 -22.39 9.28
C ALA A 503 22.87 -21.43 9.55
N ALA A 504 21.66 -21.83 9.15
CA ALA A 504 20.45 -21.06 9.43
C ALA A 504 20.11 -21.04 10.94
N PRO A 505 19.31 -20.06 11.42
CA PRO A 505 18.92 -19.99 12.81
C PRO A 505 18.17 -21.26 13.28
N LEU A 506 18.48 -21.70 14.49
CA LEU A 506 17.65 -22.70 15.17
C LEU A 506 16.51 -22.00 15.93
N SER A 507 15.36 -22.64 15.99
CA SER A 507 14.18 -22.25 16.78
C SER A 507 13.79 -23.31 17.79
N GLN A 508 13.00 -22.94 18.80
CA GLN A 508 12.50 -23.86 19.83
C GLN A 508 10.99 -23.69 19.97
N ARG A 509 10.24 -24.79 19.79
CA ARG A 509 8.80 -24.80 20.03
C ARG A 509 8.50 -25.08 21.50
N GLY A 510 8.04 -24.04 22.23
CA GLY A 510 7.80 -24.13 23.66
C GLY A 510 9.07 -24.06 24.53
N ARG A 511 8.94 -23.91 25.83
CA ARG A 511 10.05 -23.65 26.77
C ARG A 511 11.12 -24.75 26.82
N ASN A 512 10.74 -26.00 26.55
CA ASN A 512 11.62 -27.18 26.66
C ASN A 512 11.51 -28.08 25.41
N GLY A 513 10.97 -27.59 24.30
CA GLY A 513 10.85 -28.36 23.06
C GLY A 513 12.20 -28.59 22.39
N PRO A 514 12.29 -29.53 21.46
CA PRO A 514 13.49 -29.76 20.67
C PRO A 514 13.80 -28.54 19.80
N LEU A 515 15.10 -28.36 19.50
CA LEU A 515 15.54 -27.34 18.55
C LEU A 515 15.32 -27.80 17.12
N HIS A 516 14.87 -26.88 16.26
CA HIS A 516 14.67 -27.14 14.83
C HIS A 516 15.31 -26.06 14.00
N CYS A 517 15.89 -26.44 12.87
CA CYS A 517 16.31 -25.47 11.88
C CYS A 517 15.11 -24.78 11.23
N THR A 518 15.14 -23.46 11.10
CA THR A 518 14.06 -22.69 10.49
C THR A 518 14.03 -22.79 8.97
N VAL A 519 15.10 -23.33 8.35
CA VAL A 519 15.23 -23.42 6.88
C VAL A 519 15.19 -24.86 6.40
N CYS A 520 16.06 -25.75 6.90
CA CYS A 520 16.11 -27.14 6.44
C CYS A 520 15.26 -28.12 7.28
N GLY A 521 14.56 -27.64 8.31
CA GLY A 521 13.70 -28.48 9.16
C GLY A 521 14.44 -29.44 10.10
N ARG A 522 15.78 -29.56 9.99
CA ARG A 522 16.57 -30.48 10.81
C ARG A 522 16.28 -30.29 12.29
N ARG A 523 16.02 -31.37 12.98
CA ARG A 523 15.92 -31.40 14.44
C ARG A 523 17.34 -31.52 15.03
N GLU A 524 17.62 -30.70 16.04
CA GLU A 524 18.90 -30.67 16.74
C GLU A 524 18.70 -31.04 18.22
N ASP A 525 19.00 -32.26 18.58
CA ASP A 525 18.82 -32.81 19.93
C ASP A 525 20.07 -32.64 20.82
N GLY A 526 21.24 -32.37 20.22
CA GLY A 526 22.53 -32.33 20.89
C GLY A 526 23.24 -30.97 20.79
N TYR A 527 22.50 -29.85 20.80
CA TYR A 527 23.10 -28.54 20.62
C TYR A 527 24.27 -28.27 21.58
N ARG A 528 25.40 -27.87 21.00
CA ARG A 528 26.55 -27.31 21.69
C ARG A 528 26.93 -25.97 21.07
N CYS A 529 27.13 -24.97 21.93
CA CYS A 529 27.52 -23.64 21.46
C CYS A 529 28.91 -23.69 20.81
N PRO A 530 29.12 -23.23 19.57
CA PRO A 530 30.43 -23.28 18.91
C PRO A 530 31.46 -22.38 19.58
N GLU A 531 31.06 -21.40 20.38
CA GLU A 531 31.98 -20.45 21.03
C GLU A 531 32.39 -20.86 22.44
N CYS A 532 31.49 -21.54 23.21
CA CYS A 532 31.75 -21.82 24.61
C CYS A 532 31.42 -23.25 25.03
N ASP A 533 31.05 -24.11 24.09
CA ASP A 533 30.74 -25.53 24.26
C ASP A 533 29.57 -25.85 25.25
N ARG A 534 28.81 -24.83 25.67
CA ARG A 534 27.68 -25.02 26.57
C ARG A 534 26.42 -25.40 25.81
N THR A 535 25.51 -26.11 26.50
CA THR A 535 24.32 -26.73 25.88
C THR A 535 23.01 -25.97 26.12
N HIS A 536 23.00 -25.02 27.06
CA HIS A 536 21.81 -24.28 27.43
C HIS A 536 21.55 -23.13 26.50
N VAL A 537 20.32 -23.04 26.00
CA VAL A 537 19.85 -21.97 25.13
C VAL A 537 18.73 -21.17 25.80
N ARG A 538 18.57 -19.93 25.37
CA ARG A 538 17.46 -19.05 25.78
C ARG A 538 16.84 -18.40 24.54
N ALA A 539 15.54 -18.09 24.62
CA ALA A 539 14.90 -17.24 23.63
C ALA A 539 15.51 -15.84 23.68
N MET A 540 15.85 -15.29 22.52
CA MET A 540 16.42 -13.93 22.40
C MET A 540 15.34 -12.85 22.46
N VAL A 541 14.11 -13.16 22.06
CA VAL A 541 13.02 -12.18 21.99
C VAL A 541 12.26 -12.17 23.31
N ILE A 542 12.31 -11.02 23.97
CA ILE A 542 11.52 -10.71 25.17
C ILE A 542 10.41 -9.75 24.71
N GLY A 543 9.16 -10.10 24.94
CA GLY A 543 8.02 -9.30 24.53
C GLY A 543 7.93 -7.94 25.22
N SER A 544 7.09 -7.06 24.66
CA SER A 544 6.88 -5.69 25.15
C SER A 544 6.47 -5.63 26.63
N THR A 545 5.62 -6.53 27.09
CA THR A 545 5.17 -6.59 28.51
C THR A 545 6.34 -6.77 29.47
N ARG A 546 7.21 -7.74 29.22
CA ARG A 546 8.37 -7.99 30.10
C ARG A 546 9.39 -6.85 30.03
N THR A 547 9.58 -6.25 28.85
CA THR A 547 10.42 -5.06 28.73
C THR A 547 9.87 -3.90 29.53
N ALA A 548 8.55 -3.70 29.49
CA ALA A 548 7.87 -2.68 30.29
C ALA A 548 8.06 -2.91 31.80
N GLU A 549 7.96 -4.16 32.29
CA GLU A 549 8.21 -4.51 33.68
C GLU A 549 9.66 -4.23 34.12
N GLU A 550 10.62 -4.52 33.24
CA GLU A 550 12.05 -4.25 33.49
C GLU A 550 12.32 -2.74 33.55
N LEU A 551 11.74 -1.96 32.63
CA LEU A 551 11.87 -0.51 32.58
C LEU A 551 11.14 0.18 33.77
N HIS A 552 9.95 -0.28 34.15
CA HIS A 552 9.23 0.26 35.28
C HIS A 552 10.01 0.07 36.61
N ARG A 553 10.69 -1.08 36.77
CA ARG A 553 11.57 -1.29 37.93
C ARG A 553 12.80 -0.36 37.93
N ALA A 554 13.34 -0.03 36.77
CA ALA A 554 14.48 0.85 36.61
C ALA A 554 14.13 2.34 36.71
N PHE A 555 12.90 2.70 36.32
CA PHE A 555 12.37 4.08 36.28
C PHE A 555 10.97 4.12 36.95
N PRO A 556 10.86 3.91 38.25
CA PRO A 556 9.56 3.79 38.93
C PRO A 556 8.71 5.07 38.88
N ASP A 557 9.37 6.22 38.77
CA ASP A 557 8.72 7.53 38.74
C ASP A 557 8.31 7.97 37.34
N ALA A 558 8.78 7.28 36.26
CA ALA A 558 8.44 7.62 34.89
C ALA A 558 7.13 6.92 34.47
N PRO A 559 6.12 7.67 33.99
CA PRO A 559 4.95 7.09 33.39
C PRO A 559 5.33 6.14 32.25
N LEU A 560 4.76 4.93 32.20
CA LEU A 560 5.05 3.93 31.21
C LEU A 560 3.78 3.48 30.51
N LYS A 561 3.80 3.47 29.19
CA LYS A 561 2.74 2.97 28.30
C LYS A 561 3.28 1.86 27.40
N VAL A 562 2.40 0.94 27.00
CA VAL A 562 2.73 -0.15 26.07
C VAL A 562 1.74 -0.11 24.92
N ALA A 563 2.23 -0.21 23.68
CA ALA A 563 1.39 -0.27 22.50
C ALA A 563 1.77 -1.43 21.57
N GLY A 564 0.79 -1.92 20.83
CA GLY A 564 0.93 -3.01 19.87
C GLY A 564 0.72 -4.40 20.47
N GLY A 565 0.56 -5.39 19.61
CA GLY A 565 0.26 -6.76 19.99
C GLY A 565 -1.03 -6.88 20.80
N ALA A 566 -0.97 -7.54 21.96
CA ALA A 566 -2.12 -7.74 22.85
C ALA A 566 -2.61 -6.44 23.53
N HIS A 567 -1.79 -5.39 23.56
CA HIS A 567 -2.13 -4.11 24.20
C HIS A 567 -2.95 -3.17 23.30
N GLY A 568 -3.02 -3.47 22.00
CA GLY A 568 -3.69 -2.61 21.04
C GLY A 568 -2.90 -1.32 20.70
N PRO A 569 -3.49 -0.42 19.92
CA PRO A 569 -2.90 0.87 19.60
C PRO A 569 -2.93 1.83 20.79
N LEU A 570 -2.02 2.79 20.82
CA LEU A 570 -2.01 3.95 21.72
C LEU A 570 -2.20 5.20 20.85
N GLU A 571 -3.12 6.06 21.26
CA GLU A 571 -3.37 7.33 20.57
C GLU A 571 -2.18 8.30 20.76
N ASP A 572 -1.98 9.17 19.77
CA ASP A 572 -0.83 10.09 19.73
C ASP A 572 -0.81 11.08 20.92
N ASP A 573 -1.97 11.54 21.36
CA ASP A 573 -2.16 12.44 22.49
C ASP A 573 -2.09 11.72 23.86
N ALA A 574 -2.18 10.39 23.89
CA ALA A 574 -2.05 9.59 25.11
C ALA A 574 -0.59 9.29 25.49
N VAL A 575 0.38 9.79 24.70
CA VAL A 575 1.82 9.67 25.02
C VAL A 575 2.16 10.61 26.18
N PRO A 576 2.72 10.10 27.29
CA PRO A 576 3.09 10.94 28.43
C PRO A 576 4.21 11.92 28.06
N GLU A 577 4.13 13.16 28.50
CA GLU A 577 5.09 14.22 28.17
C GLU A 577 6.53 13.85 28.54
N HIS A 578 6.74 13.24 29.71
CA HIS A 578 8.03 12.73 30.20
C HIS A 578 7.92 11.26 30.58
N GLY A 579 7.56 10.41 29.63
CA GLY A 579 7.31 8.98 29.88
C GLY A 579 8.01 8.05 28.90
N ILE A 580 7.93 6.76 29.20
CA ILE A 580 8.46 5.69 28.38
C ILE A 580 7.32 5.02 27.61
N VAL A 581 7.44 4.92 26.31
CA VAL A 581 6.49 4.20 25.46
C VAL A 581 7.16 2.98 24.88
N VAL A 582 6.76 1.79 25.30
CA VAL A 582 7.26 0.51 24.77
C VAL A 582 6.34 0.03 23.67
N VAL A 583 6.88 -0.18 22.49
CA VAL A 583 6.08 -0.51 21.29
C VAL A 583 6.62 -1.72 20.53
N THR A 584 5.73 -2.38 19.80
CA THR A 584 6.14 -3.29 18.72
C THR A 584 6.14 -2.54 17.40
N PRO A 585 7.01 -2.91 16.41
CA PRO A 585 7.11 -2.22 15.13
C PRO A 585 5.76 -2.03 14.43
N GLY A 586 5.50 -0.81 13.98
CA GLY A 586 4.25 -0.39 13.34
C GLY A 586 3.14 0.01 14.33
N ALA A 587 3.43 0.08 15.65
CA ALA A 587 2.48 0.51 16.67
C ALA A 587 2.88 1.85 17.33
N GLU A 588 3.87 2.54 16.77
CA GLU A 588 4.43 3.77 17.34
C GLU A 588 3.40 4.90 17.31
N PRO A 589 3.02 5.48 18.46
CA PRO A 589 2.28 6.73 18.49
C PRO A 589 3.20 7.91 18.14
N ALA A 590 2.67 8.95 17.54
CA ALA A 590 3.40 10.13 17.08
C ALA A 590 3.04 11.36 17.94
N PRO A 591 3.71 11.59 19.07
CA PRO A 591 3.41 12.73 19.92
C PRO A 591 3.72 14.07 19.22
N PRO A 592 2.97 15.15 19.46
CA PRO A 592 3.17 16.44 18.80
C PRO A 592 4.59 16.99 18.96
N GLY A 593 5.23 16.79 20.11
CA GLY A 593 6.59 17.27 20.42
C GLY A 593 7.71 16.32 20.01
N ARG A 594 7.41 15.23 19.32
CA ARG A 594 8.35 14.15 18.99
C ARG A 594 9.05 13.52 20.20
N TYR A 595 9.65 12.37 19.99
CA TYR A 595 10.46 11.71 21.04
C TYR A 595 11.82 12.38 21.18
N SER A 596 12.26 12.55 22.41
CA SER A 596 13.61 13.03 22.75
C SER A 596 14.66 11.93 22.53
N ALA A 597 14.30 10.65 22.71
CA ALA A 597 15.18 9.53 22.44
C ALA A 597 14.40 8.28 21.98
N CYS A 598 15.11 7.38 21.31
CA CYS A 598 14.58 6.08 20.90
C CYS A 598 15.59 4.95 21.17
N LEU A 599 15.10 3.84 21.73
CA LEU A 599 15.83 2.58 21.80
C LEU A 599 15.27 1.59 20.81
N LEU A 600 16.12 1.05 19.94
CA LEU A 600 15.82 -0.06 19.04
C LEU A 600 16.43 -1.33 19.65
N LEU A 601 15.63 -2.09 20.39
CA LEU A 601 16.09 -3.27 21.10
C LEU A 601 16.03 -4.54 20.25
N ASP A 602 16.89 -5.50 20.59
CA ASP A 602 16.90 -6.83 19.96
C ASP A 602 17.00 -6.78 18.41
N ALA A 603 17.79 -5.83 17.89
CA ALA A 603 17.93 -5.61 16.44
C ALA A 603 18.37 -6.88 15.69
N ASP A 604 19.26 -7.69 16.29
CA ASP A 604 19.68 -8.96 15.72
C ASP A 604 18.53 -9.97 15.55
N ALA A 605 17.51 -9.89 16.41
CA ALA A 605 16.36 -10.77 16.29
C ALA A 605 15.47 -10.38 15.10
N MET A 606 15.35 -9.08 14.81
CA MET A 606 14.64 -8.61 13.63
C MET A 606 15.33 -9.01 12.33
N LEU A 607 16.65 -8.84 12.26
CA LEU A 607 17.47 -9.20 11.10
C LEU A 607 17.56 -10.72 10.87
N GLY A 608 17.41 -11.51 11.90
CA GLY A 608 17.54 -12.96 11.81
C GLY A 608 16.24 -13.73 11.64
N ARG A 609 15.17 -13.07 11.23
CA ARG A 609 13.93 -13.76 10.87
C ARG A 609 14.14 -14.65 9.64
N ALA A 610 13.44 -15.79 9.60
CA ALA A 610 13.36 -16.61 8.40
C ALA A 610 12.32 -16.01 7.45
N ALA A 611 12.64 -14.87 6.86
CA ALA A 611 11.81 -14.19 5.87
C ALA A 611 12.72 -13.52 4.85
N PHE A 612 12.31 -13.54 3.60
CA PHE A 612 13.11 -13.05 2.47
C PHE A 612 13.53 -11.58 2.62
N ASP A 613 12.62 -10.74 3.11
CA ASP A 613 12.82 -9.30 3.29
C ASP A 613 13.13 -8.90 4.74
N ALA A 614 13.62 -9.82 5.58
CA ALA A 614 13.78 -9.59 7.01
C ALA A 614 14.66 -8.38 7.34
N ASP A 615 15.73 -8.18 6.63
CA ASP A 615 16.69 -7.08 6.83
C ASP A 615 16.17 -5.75 6.27
N VAL A 616 15.56 -5.75 5.09
CA VAL A 616 14.93 -4.56 4.49
C VAL A 616 13.76 -4.09 5.35
N GLU A 617 12.92 -5.03 5.80
CA GLU A 617 11.79 -4.73 6.68
C GLU A 617 12.24 -4.20 8.05
N ALA A 618 13.32 -4.75 8.61
CA ALA A 618 13.88 -4.24 9.85
C ALA A 618 14.34 -2.79 9.70
N VAL A 619 15.09 -2.47 8.64
CA VAL A 619 15.54 -1.10 8.36
C VAL A 619 14.35 -0.16 8.15
N ARG A 620 13.32 -0.59 7.42
CA ARG A 620 12.09 0.19 7.20
C ARG A 620 11.41 0.53 8.53
N ARG A 621 11.18 -0.46 9.39
CA ARG A 621 10.55 -0.27 10.72
C ARG A 621 11.39 0.61 11.64
N TRP A 622 12.71 0.46 11.62
CA TRP A 622 13.60 1.33 12.40
C TRP A 622 13.56 2.77 11.89
N ARG A 623 13.59 2.98 10.59
CA ARG A 623 13.48 4.33 10.01
C ARG A 623 12.11 4.97 10.30
N GLY A 624 11.04 4.18 10.32
CA GLY A 624 9.73 4.65 10.77
C GLY A 624 9.77 5.16 12.23
N ALA A 625 10.38 4.40 13.15
CA ALA A 625 10.54 4.84 14.54
C ALA A 625 11.47 6.07 14.66
N ILE A 626 12.57 6.09 13.90
CA ILE A 626 13.55 7.21 13.86
C ILE A 626 12.89 8.50 13.35
N SER A 627 11.96 8.42 12.41
CA SER A 627 11.24 9.60 11.88
C SER A 627 10.38 10.33 12.93
N LEU A 628 10.10 9.69 14.04
CA LEU A 628 9.36 10.26 15.17
C LEU A 628 10.26 10.90 16.24
N VAL A 629 11.59 10.83 16.07
CA VAL A 629 12.57 11.40 17.00
C VAL A 629 12.98 12.79 16.56
N ARG A 630 13.23 13.68 17.52
CA ARG A 630 13.80 15.01 17.30
C ARG A 630 15.12 14.95 16.53
N THR A 631 15.52 16.01 15.90
CA THR A 631 16.83 16.12 15.25
C THR A 631 17.97 16.13 16.27
N ALA A 632 19.21 15.91 15.84
CA ALA A 632 20.36 15.96 16.72
C ALA A 632 20.60 17.38 17.30
N GLU A 633 20.28 18.42 16.55
CA GLU A 633 20.31 19.81 17.02
C GLU A 633 19.29 20.09 18.13
N GLU A 634 18.14 19.39 18.09
CA GLU A 634 17.11 19.42 19.13
C GLU A 634 17.40 18.43 20.28
N GLY A 635 18.57 17.76 20.26
CA GLY A 635 18.99 16.79 21.29
C GLY A 635 18.46 15.37 21.06
N GLY A 636 17.90 15.05 19.89
CA GLY A 636 17.37 13.72 19.57
C GLY A 636 18.46 12.64 19.45
N GLU A 637 18.30 11.53 20.19
CA GLU A 637 19.26 10.43 20.21
C GLU A 637 18.57 9.08 20.00
N VAL A 638 19.19 8.22 19.17
CA VAL A 638 18.73 6.85 18.91
C VAL A 638 19.85 5.87 19.25
N LEU A 639 19.56 4.86 20.05
CA LEU A 639 20.47 3.77 20.34
C LEU A 639 19.95 2.45 19.75
N VAL A 640 20.76 1.82 18.90
CA VAL A 640 20.49 0.49 18.34
C VAL A 640 21.23 -0.56 19.19
N VAL A 641 20.46 -1.44 19.82
CA VAL A 641 21.02 -2.56 20.60
C VAL A 641 21.04 -3.82 19.74
N GLY A 642 22.17 -4.07 19.11
CA GLY A 642 22.42 -5.17 18.19
C GLY A 642 23.89 -5.28 17.80
N THR A 643 24.20 -6.13 16.84
CA THR A 643 25.55 -6.34 16.32
C THR A 643 25.91 -5.24 15.31
N SER A 644 26.68 -4.25 15.73
CA SER A 644 27.00 -3.02 14.97
C SER A 644 27.70 -3.28 13.63
N THR A 645 28.34 -4.44 13.45
CA THR A 645 29.02 -4.82 12.21
C THR A 645 28.09 -5.34 11.12
N LEU A 646 26.84 -5.65 11.43
CA LEU A 646 25.85 -6.08 10.44
C LEU A 646 25.57 -4.92 9.47
N PRO A 647 25.55 -5.17 8.14
CA PRO A 647 25.39 -4.12 7.13
C PRO A 647 24.20 -3.20 7.37
N ALA A 648 23.04 -3.76 7.71
CA ALA A 648 21.83 -3.00 7.99
C ALA A 648 22.00 -1.99 9.14
N ILE A 649 22.62 -2.40 10.26
CA ILE A 649 22.86 -1.53 11.42
C ILE A 649 23.97 -0.52 11.12
N ARG A 650 25.08 -0.98 10.55
CA ARG A 650 26.22 -0.11 10.21
C ARG A 650 25.82 1.05 9.31
N ASP A 651 25.03 0.76 8.26
CA ASP A 651 24.66 1.78 7.28
C ASP A 651 23.50 2.66 7.78
N LEU A 652 22.64 2.14 8.67
CA LEU A 652 21.64 2.93 9.38
C LEU A 652 22.32 4.01 10.25
N VAL A 653 23.31 3.60 11.07
CA VAL A 653 24.08 4.50 11.93
C VAL A 653 24.87 5.55 11.13
N ALA A 654 25.41 5.14 10.00
CA ALA A 654 26.16 6.05 9.11
C ALA A 654 25.24 6.92 8.22
N HIS A 655 23.92 6.86 8.38
CA HIS A 655 22.94 7.52 7.51
C HIS A 655 23.06 7.17 6.02
N ARG A 656 23.49 5.95 5.71
CA ARG A 656 23.77 5.43 4.35
C ARG A 656 22.83 4.29 3.97
N SER A 657 21.58 4.37 4.34
CA SER A 657 20.58 3.30 4.05
C SER A 657 20.43 3.01 2.55
N ALA A 658 20.72 3.97 1.67
CA ALA A 658 20.76 3.75 0.23
C ALA A 658 21.87 2.74 -0.17
N LEU A 659 23.06 2.82 0.43
CA LEU A 659 24.14 1.86 0.16
C LEU A 659 23.82 0.45 0.67
N PHE A 660 23.07 0.34 1.76
CA PHE A 660 22.56 -0.96 2.21
C PHE A 660 21.61 -1.55 1.15
N LEU A 661 20.68 -0.75 0.64
CA LEU A 661 19.73 -1.19 -0.36
C LEU A 661 20.39 -1.54 -1.71
N ASP A 662 21.42 -0.79 -2.12
CA ASP A 662 22.20 -1.08 -3.32
C ASP A 662 22.83 -2.48 -3.25
N ARG A 663 23.40 -2.85 -2.10
CA ARG A 663 23.94 -4.22 -1.90
C ARG A 663 22.87 -5.29 -1.93
N VAL A 664 21.75 -5.05 -1.26
CA VAL A 664 20.60 -5.99 -1.31
C VAL A 664 20.16 -6.23 -2.75
N LEU A 665 20.08 -5.17 -3.55
CA LEU A 665 19.69 -5.30 -4.96
C LEU A 665 20.75 -6.00 -5.81
N GLU A 666 22.04 -5.78 -5.54
CA GLU A 666 23.13 -6.47 -6.22
C GLU A 666 23.09 -7.98 -5.92
N ASP A 667 22.99 -8.37 -4.65
CA ASP A 667 22.82 -9.77 -4.24
C ASP A 667 21.58 -10.41 -4.91
N ARG A 668 20.45 -9.70 -4.98
CA ARG A 668 19.23 -10.21 -5.63
C ARG A 668 19.39 -10.34 -7.15
N ARG A 669 20.16 -9.47 -7.78
CA ARG A 669 20.45 -9.56 -9.22
C ARG A 669 21.33 -10.76 -9.53
N GLU A 670 22.38 -10.99 -8.72
CA GLU A 670 23.27 -12.15 -8.87
C GLU A 670 22.55 -13.48 -8.66
N LEU A 671 21.57 -13.51 -7.74
CA LEU A 671 20.81 -14.70 -7.39
C LEU A 671 19.51 -14.87 -8.20
N ASP A 672 19.26 -14.00 -9.18
CA ASP A 672 18.02 -14.00 -9.97
C ASP A 672 16.74 -13.97 -9.09
N LEU A 673 16.74 -13.12 -8.07
CA LEU A 673 15.64 -12.98 -7.12
C LEU A 673 14.77 -11.74 -7.43
N PRO A 674 13.54 -11.63 -6.88
CA PRO A 674 12.75 -10.41 -7.01
C PRO A 674 13.51 -9.17 -6.56
N PRO A 675 13.44 -8.04 -7.27
CA PRO A 675 12.55 -7.70 -8.38
C PRO A 675 13.05 -8.10 -9.79
N PHE A 676 14.21 -8.72 -9.92
CA PHE A 676 14.82 -9.11 -11.20
C PHE A 676 14.17 -10.36 -11.83
N ARG A 677 13.39 -11.07 -11.05
CA ARG A 677 12.46 -12.11 -11.53
C ARG A 677 11.04 -11.80 -11.04
N ARG A 678 10.07 -12.05 -11.89
CA ARG A 678 8.67 -12.11 -11.49
C ARG A 678 8.40 -13.45 -10.88
N VAL A 679 7.67 -13.50 -9.79
CA VAL A 679 7.40 -14.71 -9.05
C VAL A 679 5.90 -14.96 -8.94
N ALA A 680 5.49 -16.21 -9.08
CA ALA A 680 4.14 -16.66 -8.75
C ALA A 680 4.20 -17.86 -7.80
N GLU A 681 3.23 -17.95 -6.91
CA GLU A 681 3.05 -19.06 -5.98
C GLU A 681 1.78 -19.83 -6.34
N VAL A 682 1.90 -21.15 -6.36
CA VAL A 682 0.77 -22.08 -6.48
C VAL A 682 0.73 -22.95 -5.22
N VAL A 683 -0.29 -22.78 -4.40
CA VAL A 683 -0.45 -23.50 -3.13
C VAL A 683 -1.80 -24.20 -3.06
N GLY A 684 -1.80 -25.45 -2.64
CA GLY A 684 -3.04 -26.21 -2.50
C GLY A 684 -2.79 -27.65 -2.07
N GLU A 685 -3.78 -28.49 -2.26
CA GLU A 685 -3.59 -29.94 -2.12
C GLU A 685 -2.55 -30.43 -3.12
N ARG A 686 -1.67 -31.33 -2.72
CA ARG A 686 -0.54 -31.82 -3.52
C ARG A 686 -0.95 -32.21 -4.94
N GLU A 687 -1.98 -33.06 -5.07
CA GLU A 687 -2.46 -33.54 -6.37
C GLU A 687 -3.07 -32.38 -7.20
N ALA A 688 -3.75 -31.44 -6.54
CA ALA A 688 -4.28 -30.24 -7.20
C ALA A 688 -3.16 -29.36 -7.75
N CYS A 689 -2.08 -29.14 -6.99
CA CYS A 689 -0.91 -28.40 -7.46
C CYS A 689 -0.23 -29.07 -8.64
N ARG A 690 0.01 -30.40 -8.55
CA ARG A 690 0.63 -31.19 -9.62
C ARG A 690 -0.20 -31.11 -10.89
N GLY A 691 -1.49 -31.49 -10.82
CA GLY A 691 -2.37 -31.49 -11.99
C GLY A 691 -2.54 -30.10 -12.60
N PHE A 692 -2.51 -29.03 -11.79
CA PHE A 692 -2.53 -27.66 -12.31
C PHE A 692 -1.28 -27.34 -13.13
N LEU A 693 -0.09 -27.66 -12.63
CA LEU A 693 1.18 -27.41 -13.32
C LEU A 693 1.33 -28.24 -14.60
N GLU A 694 0.86 -29.48 -14.59
CA GLU A 694 0.89 -30.39 -15.76
C GLU A 694 -0.07 -29.95 -16.87
N THR A 695 -1.18 -29.30 -16.53
CA THR A 695 -2.23 -28.92 -17.49
C THR A 695 -2.20 -27.46 -17.90
N THR A 696 -1.37 -26.61 -17.26
CA THR A 696 -1.25 -25.19 -17.58
C THR A 696 -0.11 -24.99 -18.55
N GLU A 697 -0.41 -24.42 -19.71
CA GLU A 697 0.59 -24.02 -20.70
C GLU A 697 1.34 -22.78 -20.21
N LEU A 698 2.48 -23.02 -19.56
CA LEU A 698 3.34 -21.94 -19.05
C LEU A 698 4.17 -21.31 -20.18
N PRO A 699 4.44 -20.01 -20.15
CA PRO A 699 5.31 -19.36 -21.12
C PRO A 699 6.73 -19.94 -21.10
N ASP A 700 7.39 -19.96 -22.25
CA ASP A 700 8.79 -20.38 -22.37
C ASP A 700 9.69 -19.59 -21.42
N GLY A 701 10.66 -20.26 -20.80
CA GLY A 701 11.57 -19.66 -19.84
C GLY A 701 10.95 -19.50 -18.44
N THR A 702 9.76 -20.04 -18.18
CA THR A 702 9.24 -20.18 -16.82
C THR A 702 9.96 -21.30 -16.09
N GLU A 703 10.63 -20.96 -15.00
CA GLU A 703 11.20 -21.95 -14.09
C GLU A 703 10.14 -22.37 -13.05
N VAL A 704 10.01 -23.67 -12.82
CA VAL A 704 9.09 -24.24 -11.83
C VAL A 704 9.89 -24.91 -10.74
N LEU A 705 9.78 -24.40 -9.51
CA LEU A 705 10.41 -24.94 -8.31
C LEU A 705 9.35 -25.64 -7.48
N GLY A 706 9.49 -26.93 -7.27
CA GLY A 706 8.52 -27.78 -6.57
C GLY A 706 7.58 -28.55 -7.54
N PRO A 707 6.40 -29.01 -7.07
CA PRO A 707 5.77 -28.74 -5.78
C PRO A 707 6.45 -29.44 -4.60
N VAL A 708 6.64 -28.70 -3.50
CA VAL A 708 7.22 -29.20 -2.24
C VAL A 708 6.15 -29.19 -1.16
N ASP A 709 6.15 -30.23 -0.31
CA ASP A 709 5.20 -30.32 0.79
C ASP A 709 5.38 -29.20 1.79
N LEU A 710 4.27 -28.64 2.24
CA LEU A 710 4.27 -27.67 3.32
C LEU A 710 4.33 -28.38 4.67
N GLU A 711 5.24 -27.96 5.53
CA GLU A 711 5.38 -28.47 6.88
C GLU A 711 4.52 -27.69 7.88
N GLY A 712 3.93 -28.41 8.83
CA GLY A 712 3.13 -27.82 9.91
C GLY A 712 1.84 -28.60 10.16
N PRO A 713 1.25 -28.46 11.36
CA PRO A 713 0.08 -29.23 11.75
C PRO A 713 -1.16 -28.97 10.86
N ASP A 714 -1.30 -27.75 10.34
CA ASP A 714 -2.43 -27.34 9.50
C ASP A 714 -2.10 -27.41 8.00
N GLN A 715 -0.92 -27.90 7.61
CA GLN A 715 -0.44 -27.94 6.23
C GLN A 715 -0.33 -29.37 5.67
N ALA A 716 -0.72 -30.39 6.45
CA ALA A 716 -0.62 -31.77 6.01
C ALA A 716 -1.35 -32.03 4.68
N GLY A 717 -0.67 -32.64 3.72
CA GLY A 717 -1.22 -32.91 2.38
C GLY A 717 -1.27 -31.72 1.44
N ARG A 718 -0.77 -30.55 1.86
CA ARG A 718 -0.62 -29.37 1.01
C ARG A 718 0.79 -29.26 0.46
N ALA A 719 0.89 -28.69 -0.73
CA ALA A 719 2.15 -28.44 -1.39
C ALA A 719 2.18 -27.01 -1.94
N ARG A 720 3.40 -26.52 -2.15
CA ARG A 720 3.70 -25.22 -2.76
C ARG A 720 4.63 -25.41 -3.94
N ALA A 721 4.32 -24.76 -5.04
CA ALA A 721 5.24 -24.55 -6.14
C ALA A 721 5.47 -23.05 -6.34
N VAL A 722 6.69 -22.70 -6.74
CA VAL A 722 7.10 -21.34 -7.06
C VAL A 722 7.48 -21.30 -8.53
N LEU A 723 6.88 -20.38 -9.27
CA LEU A 723 7.18 -20.12 -10.67
C LEU A 723 7.97 -18.82 -10.77
N ARG A 724 9.02 -18.80 -11.59
CA ARG A 724 9.84 -17.62 -11.82
C ARG A 724 9.98 -17.34 -13.31
N ILE A 725 9.88 -16.06 -13.70
CA ILE A 725 10.03 -15.64 -15.09
C ILE A 725 10.68 -14.26 -15.15
N GLU A 726 11.23 -13.90 -16.30
CA GLU A 726 11.69 -12.53 -16.57
C GLU A 726 10.57 -11.51 -16.40
N PRO A 727 10.81 -10.34 -15.77
CA PRO A 727 9.78 -9.34 -15.47
C PRO A 727 9.02 -8.84 -16.72
N ARG A 728 9.69 -8.72 -17.87
CA ARG A 728 9.05 -8.31 -19.14
C ARG A 728 7.97 -9.28 -19.63
N ARG A 729 8.03 -10.55 -19.22
CA ARG A 729 7.06 -11.61 -19.57
C ARG A 729 6.01 -11.84 -18.48
N SER A 730 5.95 -10.98 -17.48
CA SER A 730 5.05 -11.13 -16.32
C SER A 730 3.57 -11.20 -16.72
N ARG A 731 3.13 -10.48 -17.76
CA ARG A 731 1.75 -10.53 -18.26
C ARG A 731 1.43 -11.87 -18.90
N GLU A 732 2.38 -12.47 -19.61
CA GLU A 732 2.22 -13.80 -20.21
C GLU A 732 2.02 -14.85 -19.14
N LEU A 733 2.83 -14.82 -18.06
CA LEU A 733 2.67 -15.71 -16.93
C LEU A 733 1.30 -15.50 -16.24
N ALA A 734 0.90 -14.26 -16.01
CA ALA A 734 -0.39 -13.94 -15.39
C ALA A 734 -1.57 -14.47 -16.25
N ALA A 735 -1.51 -14.30 -17.56
CA ALA A 735 -2.52 -14.80 -18.51
C ALA A 735 -2.59 -16.33 -18.51
N ALA A 736 -1.44 -17.01 -18.55
CA ALA A 736 -1.36 -18.46 -18.48
C ALA A 736 -1.96 -19.02 -17.19
N LEU A 737 -1.59 -18.43 -16.04
CA LEU A 737 -2.12 -18.83 -14.74
C LEU A 737 -3.64 -18.61 -14.64
N ARG A 738 -4.13 -17.44 -15.09
CA ARG A 738 -5.57 -17.15 -15.15
C ARG A 738 -6.31 -18.16 -16.02
N SER A 739 -5.78 -18.48 -17.20
CA SER A 739 -6.35 -19.49 -18.11
C SER A 739 -6.37 -20.88 -17.48
N GLY A 740 -5.29 -21.28 -16.80
CA GLY A 740 -5.22 -22.54 -16.06
C GLY A 740 -6.26 -22.63 -14.95
N VAL A 741 -6.43 -21.55 -14.16
CA VAL A 741 -7.46 -21.49 -13.11
C VAL A 741 -8.87 -21.58 -13.72
N ALA A 742 -9.12 -20.88 -14.83
CA ALA A 742 -10.40 -20.93 -15.54
C ALA A 742 -10.68 -22.35 -16.09
N ALA A 743 -9.70 -22.99 -16.74
CA ALA A 743 -9.81 -24.34 -17.26
C ALA A 743 -10.09 -25.37 -16.17
N ARG A 744 -9.37 -25.29 -15.03
CA ARG A 744 -9.60 -26.11 -13.85
C ARG A 744 -11.03 -25.91 -13.30
N SER A 745 -11.48 -24.67 -13.20
CA SER A 745 -12.83 -24.33 -12.76
C SER A 745 -13.92 -24.92 -13.69
N ALA A 746 -13.69 -24.88 -15.01
CA ALA A 746 -14.60 -25.45 -16.01
C ALA A 746 -14.68 -26.98 -15.91
N ARG A 747 -13.56 -27.66 -15.70
CA ARG A 747 -13.51 -29.13 -15.50
C ARG A 747 -14.06 -29.58 -14.14
N LYS A 748 -14.26 -28.63 -13.19
CA LYS A 748 -14.65 -28.90 -11.80
C LYS A 748 -13.65 -29.79 -11.07
N ASP A 749 -12.36 -29.59 -11.34
CA ASP A 749 -11.28 -30.37 -10.74
C ASP A 749 -11.32 -30.26 -9.21
N ARG A 750 -11.06 -31.37 -8.52
CA ARG A 750 -11.12 -31.45 -7.06
C ARG A 750 -9.89 -30.83 -6.40
N GLY A 751 -9.99 -30.58 -5.11
CA GLY A 751 -8.93 -30.05 -4.26
C GLY A 751 -8.81 -28.52 -4.29
N SER A 752 -8.40 -27.95 -3.18
CA SER A 752 -8.18 -26.50 -3.05
C SER A 752 -6.89 -26.08 -3.76
N LEU A 753 -6.94 -24.95 -4.46
CA LEU A 753 -5.78 -24.35 -5.11
C LEU A 753 -5.85 -22.83 -5.00
N ARG A 754 -4.73 -22.21 -4.70
CA ARG A 754 -4.54 -20.76 -4.69
C ARG A 754 -3.37 -20.43 -5.59
N VAL A 755 -3.55 -19.43 -6.45
CA VAL A 755 -2.49 -18.83 -7.26
C VAL A 755 -2.33 -17.39 -6.81
N ARG A 756 -1.09 -16.93 -6.61
CA ARG A 756 -0.76 -15.57 -6.21
C ARG A 756 0.49 -15.11 -6.96
N LEU A 757 0.45 -13.91 -7.52
CA LEU A 757 1.61 -13.25 -8.09
C LEU A 757 2.27 -12.35 -7.04
N ASP A 758 3.61 -12.32 -7.05
CA ASP A 758 4.48 -11.59 -6.10
C ASP A 758 4.05 -11.75 -4.63
N PRO A 759 3.94 -12.96 -4.13
CA PRO A 759 3.63 -13.16 -2.73
C PRO A 759 4.77 -12.64 -1.84
N PRO A 760 4.47 -12.05 -0.65
CA PRO A 760 5.50 -11.48 0.22
C PRO A 760 6.40 -12.53 0.87
N ASP A 761 5.89 -13.74 1.07
CA ASP A 761 6.54 -14.81 1.83
C ASP A 761 6.86 -16.02 0.92
N VAL A 762 7.56 -15.76 -0.18
CA VAL A 762 7.77 -16.81 -1.18
C VAL A 762 8.99 -17.68 -0.92
N PHE A 763 10.03 -17.15 -0.25
CA PHE A 763 11.30 -17.82 0.01
C PHE A 763 11.56 -18.02 1.50
#